data_bfecf87abc04cc713e82f466c21a3017
#
_entry.id   bfecf87abc04cc713e82f466c21a3017
#
_cell.length_a   1.000
_cell.length_b   1.000
_cell.length_c   1.000
_cell.angle_alpha   90.00
_cell.angle_beta   90.00
_cell.angle_gamma   90.00
#
_symmetry.space_group_name_H-M   'P 1'
#
loop_
_entity.id
_entity.type
_entity.pdbx_description
1 polymer ?
#
loop_
_entity_poly.entity_id
_entity_poly.type
_entity_poly.pdbx_seq_one_letter_code
_entity_poly.pdbx_strand_id
1 'polypeptide(L)'
;MTDTGPGSGRRRAPRSWLHTDAPALPLDGEWRFRLLPAAPGTPGGAGVLPECEGVDAVGDESFDDSGWDLMPVPSHWVLQGDGHYGLPAYTNVQFPFPTEPPFVPDANPTGDYRRTVVVPEEWDSAEAVVLRFDGVESRYRVWVNGVEIGIGSGSRLAQEFDVTGVVRPGENLVVVRVHQWSASSYVEDQDQWWLPGIFRSVHLLARPVGGIEDVWLRSSFAGGAGRIEAEVTAAADAFPLTLRVPGLGIETVWASAEEIAAIEVPEVDPWSAEAPRLYDATLASAGETVSLRLGFRTVEIRGDRFLVNGERVVFHGVNRHETHPDRGRAFDEDSAREDLAMMKRFNVNAIRTSHYPPHPRLLDLADELGFWVVLECDLETHGFERVGWAGNPSDDPAWREAYLDRIERTVERDKNHPSIVLWSLGNEAGTGANLAAMSAWVHGRDPERPVHYEGDYTGGYTDVYSRMYSSIPETERIGTDGSLTPLLGCSPGESARQRSKPFLLCEYVHAMGNGPGAIDQYEDLVDRFPRLHGGFVWEWRDHGLRARTPEGVEYYAYGGDFGEVVHDGNFVMDGMVLSDGTPSPGLFEWKQIVAPVRLTVRGDGVVIENRRHDASTADLRFAWRVERDGRVTAEGVLDAPVVAAGDAVHVELPPLEVRPGGETWLTVDAVLDAPTAWAEEGHVLSTGQHLLAAPSAVPAWTRAVRSAPPLEGGALGVARFRDGRLAFLAGLPVDGPRAELWRAPTDNDEGAGFPGYVTGDPYDGDGRGLPAPSSAARWREAGLDRLVGRVQEVDASAGLRRVTRFSAADLDAGLLMEERWSVDGESTVLRVDLVPTRGWDSVWPRLGIRIDMPASIDGAEWFGTGPLESYPDSLRAARVGRFTAEMDRLTTPYARPQESGHRSSVRELTLTEAGSPRLRIEAARDLHGRLPGFTLARHTPQEITAAAHPHELPESERAVLVIDAAQHGLGSRACGPDVWPDFQLRPEARTILLRFTAAG
;
A
#
# COMPACT_ATOMS: atom_id res chain seq x y z
N MET A 1 -11.43 -30.02 13.86
CA MET A 1 -11.23 -28.57 14.04
C MET A 1 -10.08 -28.26 15.01
N THR A 2 -9.93 -29.01 16.09
CA THR A 2 -8.87 -28.80 17.10
C THR A 2 -7.56 -29.55 16.80
N ASP A 3 -7.44 -30.16 15.64
CA ASP A 3 -6.21 -30.83 15.20
C ASP A 3 -5.23 -29.79 14.65
N THR A 4 -4.04 -29.70 15.26
CA THR A 4 -2.96 -28.78 14.90
C THR A 4 -2.13 -29.25 13.69
N GLY A 5 -2.37 -30.46 13.22
CA GLY A 5 -1.64 -31.04 12.08
C GLY A 5 -2.07 -30.49 10.72
N PRO A 6 -1.25 -30.71 9.68
CA PRO A 6 -1.40 -30.10 8.35
C PRO A 6 -2.51 -30.72 7.48
N GLY A 7 -3.33 -31.59 8.02
CA GLY A 7 -4.34 -32.35 7.28
C GLY A 7 -3.98 -33.84 7.21
N SER A 8 -4.83 -34.64 6.54
CA SER A 8 -4.69 -36.09 6.58
C SER A 8 -5.36 -36.76 5.38
N GLY A 9 -5.33 -38.12 5.36
CA GLY A 9 -5.96 -38.92 4.33
C GLY A 9 -5.06 -39.12 3.09
N ARG A 10 -5.62 -39.07 1.89
CA ARG A 10 -4.90 -39.30 0.61
C ARG A 10 -4.20 -38.03 0.09
N ARG A 11 -3.79 -37.15 1.01
CA ARG A 11 -3.10 -35.90 0.71
C ARG A 11 -1.72 -36.17 0.12
N ARG A 12 -1.36 -35.47 -0.97
CA ARG A 12 -0.07 -35.61 -1.64
C ARG A 12 0.97 -34.64 -1.09
N ALA A 13 2.23 -34.98 -1.28
CA ALA A 13 3.34 -34.07 -1.04
C ALA A 13 3.24 -32.80 -1.92
N PRO A 14 3.79 -31.65 -1.48
CA PRO A 14 3.84 -30.44 -2.29
C PRO A 14 4.73 -30.63 -3.53
N ARG A 15 4.39 -29.93 -4.61
CA ARG A 15 5.15 -29.90 -5.86
C ARG A 15 4.98 -28.57 -6.56
N SER A 16 5.78 -28.33 -7.59
CA SER A 16 5.71 -27.13 -8.40
C SER A 16 4.34 -26.92 -9.03
N TRP A 17 3.96 -25.66 -9.14
CA TRP A 17 2.90 -25.27 -10.06
C TRP A 17 3.43 -25.41 -11.50
N LEU A 18 2.85 -26.33 -12.26
CA LEU A 18 3.32 -26.65 -13.62
C LEU A 18 2.25 -26.30 -14.64
N HIS A 19 2.66 -25.62 -15.70
CA HIS A 19 1.88 -25.49 -16.93
C HIS A 19 2.16 -26.71 -17.81
N THR A 20 1.19 -27.60 -17.93
CA THR A 20 1.33 -28.88 -18.66
C THR A 20 0.20 -29.06 -19.67
N ASP A 21 0.44 -29.85 -20.71
CA ASP A 21 -0.56 -30.32 -21.67
C ASP A 21 -1.34 -31.56 -21.18
N ALA A 22 -1.02 -32.09 -19.98
CA ALA A 22 -1.79 -33.15 -19.35
C ALA A 22 -3.25 -32.70 -19.11
N PRO A 23 -4.24 -33.63 -19.30
CA PRO A 23 -5.62 -33.24 -19.19
C PRO A 23 -6.00 -32.73 -17.80
N ALA A 24 -6.69 -31.60 -17.76
CA ALA A 24 -7.22 -30.98 -16.54
C ALA A 24 -8.70 -30.65 -16.74
N LEU A 25 -9.49 -30.80 -15.69
CA LEU A 25 -10.90 -30.46 -15.67
C LEU A 25 -11.14 -29.42 -14.53
N PRO A 26 -11.46 -28.16 -14.88
CA PRO A 26 -11.81 -27.17 -13.86
C PRO A 26 -13.15 -27.48 -13.23
N LEU A 27 -13.22 -27.35 -11.90
CA LEU A 27 -14.45 -27.48 -11.13
C LEU A 27 -14.95 -26.11 -10.66
N ASP A 28 -14.46 -25.04 -11.25
CA ASP A 28 -14.95 -23.69 -11.01
C ASP A 28 -16.35 -23.49 -11.57
N GLY A 29 -17.14 -22.61 -10.95
CA GLY A 29 -18.52 -22.32 -11.32
C GLY A 29 -19.51 -22.64 -10.19
N GLU A 30 -20.76 -22.99 -10.52
CA GLU A 30 -21.80 -23.18 -9.52
C GLU A 30 -21.72 -24.54 -8.82
N TRP A 31 -21.77 -24.52 -7.48
CA TRP A 31 -21.86 -25.68 -6.60
C TRP A 31 -23.15 -25.63 -5.81
N ARG A 32 -23.80 -26.77 -5.55
CA ARG A 32 -24.83 -26.86 -4.52
C ARG A 32 -24.23 -26.52 -3.18
N PHE A 33 -24.89 -25.64 -2.41
CA PHE A 33 -24.38 -25.12 -1.16
C PHE A 33 -25.44 -25.04 -0.07
N ARG A 34 -25.07 -25.40 1.15
CA ARG A 34 -25.80 -25.03 2.38
C ARG A 34 -24.85 -24.54 3.45
N LEU A 35 -25.27 -23.55 4.23
CA LEU A 35 -24.55 -23.12 5.42
C LEU A 35 -25.21 -23.70 6.67
N LEU A 36 -24.44 -24.39 7.49
CA LEU A 36 -24.82 -24.87 8.80
C LEU A 36 -24.32 -23.90 9.89
N PRO A 37 -25.12 -23.65 10.96
CA PRO A 37 -24.73 -22.69 12.01
C PRO A 37 -23.56 -23.17 12.87
N ALA A 38 -23.26 -24.47 12.86
CA ALA A 38 -22.12 -25.06 13.55
C ALA A 38 -21.73 -26.39 12.88
N ALA A 39 -20.50 -26.81 13.12
CA ALA A 39 -19.96 -28.06 12.57
C ALA A 39 -20.67 -29.29 13.14
N PRO A 40 -21.28 -30.15 12.33
CA PRO A 40 -21.93 -31.37 12.80
C PRO A 40 -20.94 -32.29 13.53
N GLY A 41 -21.42 -32.96 14.60
CA GLY A 41 -20.61 -33.86 15.41
C GLY A 41 -19.72 -33.17 16.47
N THR A 42 -19.82 -31.86 16.58
CA THR A 42 -19.17 -31.09 17.66
C THR A 42 -20.19 -30.75 18.75
N PRO A 43 -19.75 -30.32 19.97
CA PRO A 43 -20.69 -29.88 21.01
C PRO A 43 -21.66 -28.80 20.54
N GLY A 44 -21.17 -27.76 19.81
CA GLY A 44 -22.00 -26.69 19.22
C GLY A 44 -22.84 -27.16 18.05
N GLY A 45 -22.49 -28.27 17.44
CA GLY A 45 -23.22 -28.91 16.33
C GLY A 45 -24.31 -29.90 16.75
N ALA A 46 -24.58 -30.06 18.04
CA ALA A 46 -25.61 -30.97 18.53
C ALA A 46 -27.01 -30.51 18.07
N GLY A 47 -27.72 -31.36 17.31
CA GLY A 47 -29.01 -31.03 16.74
C GLY A 47 -29.01 -30.09 15.53
N VAL A 48 -27.86 -29.75 15.00
CA VAL A 48 -27.74 -28.93 13.77
C VAL A 48 -28.26 -29.66 12.56
N LEU A 49 -28.02 -30.99 12.50
CA LEU A 49 -28.57 -31.83 11.44
C LEU A 49 -29.92 -32.42 11.85
N PRO A 50 -30.82 -32.74 10.87
CA PRO A 50 -32.03 -33.53 11.13
C PRO A 50 -31.69 -34.86 11.82
N GLU A 51 -32.59 -35.39 12.65
CA GLU A 51 -32.39 -36.67 13.37
C GLU A 51 -32.13 -37.86 12.42
N CYS A 52 -32.59 -37.78 11.19
CA CYS A 52 -32.38 -38.80 10.17
C CYS A 52 -31.09 -38.65 9.37
N GLU A 53 -30.35 -37.61 9.59
CA GLU A 53 -29.11 -37.29 8.86
C GLU A 53 -27.84 -37.55 9.74
N GLY A 54 -26.98 -38.45 9.28
CA GLY A 54 -25.68 -38.66 9.94
C GLY A 54 -24.67 -37.54 9.64
N VAL A 55 -23.65 -37.42 10.49
CA VAL A 55 -22.58 -36.37 10.34
C VAL A 55 -21.97 -36.38 8.93
N ASP A 56 -21.75 -37.54 8.36
CA ASP A 56 -21.08 -37.75 7.08
C ASP A 56 -22.07 -38.03 5.93
N ALA A 57 -23.37 -38.01 6.19
CA ALA A 57 -24.42 -38.29 5.19
C ALA A 57 -24.30 -37.38 3.96
N VAL A 58 -23.80 -36.19 4.11
CA VAL A 58 -23.52 -35.24 3.00
C VAL A 58 -22.62 -35.81 1.91
N GLY A 59 -21.72 -36.75 2.28
CA GLY A 59 -20.83 -37.45 1.34
C GLY A 59 -21.53 -38.51 0.48
N ASP A 60 -22.73 -39.01 0.87
CA ASP A 60 -23.43 -40.07 0.17
C ASP A 60 -23.97 -39.61 -1.20
N GLU A 61 -23.82 -40.46 -2.23
CA GLU A 61 -24.32 -40.17 -3.57
C GLU A 61 -25.85 -40.06 -3.61
N SER A 62 -26.54 -40.73 -2.72
CA SER A 62 -28.02 -40.72 -2.62
C SER A 62 -28.59 -39.56 -1.81
N PHE A 63 -27.73 -38.72 -1.21
CA PHE A 63 -28.15 -37.56 -0.41
C PHE A 63 -28.91 -36.54 -1.28
N ASP A 64 -30.09 -36.14 -0.85
CA ASP A 64 -30.92 -35.15 -1.57
C ASP A 64 -30.46 -33.71 -1.25
N ASP A 65 -29.81 -33.07 -2.20
CA ASP A 65 -29.39 -31.70 -2.19
C ASP A 65 -30.24 -30.77 -3.07
N SER A 66 -31.37 -31.24 -3.58
CA SER A 66 -32.22 -30.52 -4.52
C SER A 66 -32.76 -29.18 -3.96
N GLY A 67 -32.87 -29.07 -2.64
CA GLY A 67 -33.29 -27.89 -1.94
C GLY A 67 -32.16 -26.92 -1.56
N TRP A 68 -30.91 -27.21 -1.97
CA TRP A 68 -29.78 -26.34 -1.66
C TRP A 68 -29.66 -25.18 -2.64
N ASP A 69 -29.07 -24.08 -2.18
CA ASP A 69 -28.74 -22.94 -3.01
C ASP A 69 -27.57 -23.23 -3.97
N LEU A 70 -27.27 -22.28 -4.83
CA LEU A 70 -26.09 -22.32 -5.69
C LEU A 70 -25.06 -21.29 -5.21
N MET A 71 -23.82 -21.70 -5.07
CA MET A 71 -22.68 -20.88 -4.65
C MET A 71 -21.63 -20.89 -5.74
N PRO A 72 -21.17 -19.72 -6.23
CA PRO A 72 -20.05 -19.68 -7.15
C PRO A 72 -18.75 -20.09 -6.43
N VAL A 73 -17.92 -20.84 -7.11
CA VAL A 73 -16.55 -21.22 -6.71
C VAL A 73 -15.64 -20.80 -7.86
N PRO A 74 -14.58 -20.01 -7.65
CA PRO A 74 -14.12 -19.44 -6.36
C PRO A 74 -15.02 -18.32 -5.82
N SER A 75 -15.27 -18.32 -4.51
CA SER A 75 -15.87 -17.18 -3.79
C SER A 75 -15.78 -17.34 -2.26
N HIS A 76 -16.12 -16.27 -1.56
CA HIS A 76 -16.34 -16.24 -0.11
C HIS A 76 -17.85 -16.19 0.14
N TRP A 77 -18.40 -17.14 0.91
CA TRP A 77 -19.87 -17.19 1.12
C TRP A 77 -20.41 -15.97 1.83
N VAL A 78 -19.62 -15.33 2.73
CA VAL A 78 -20.02 -14.11 3.45
C VAL A 78 -20.14 -12.87 2.55
N LEU A 79 -19.61 -12.91 1.33
CA LEU A 79 -19.76 -11.88 0.30
C LEU A 79 -20.89 -12.21 -0.69
N GLN A 80 -21.64 -13.28 -0.45
CA GLN A 80 -22.74 -13.71 -1.32
C GLN A 80 -24.09 -13.57 -0.60
N GLY A 81 -25.13 -13.29 -1.35
CA GLY A 81 -26.52 -13.34 -0.84
C GLY A 81 -26.88 -12.24 0.16
N ASP A 82 -26.27 -11.08 0.12
CA ASP A 82 -26.60 -9.88 0.91
C ASP A 82 -26.76 -10.18 2.42
N GLY A 83 -25.81 -10.92 3.00
CA GLY A 83 -25.77 -11.31 4.40
C GLY A 83 -26.55 -12.58 4.76
N HIS A 84 -27.17 -13.26 3.78
CA HIS A 84 -27.86 -14.52 4.03
C HIS A 84 -26.93 -15.63 4.58
N TYR A 85 -25.66 -15.60 4.18
CA TYR A 85 -24.64 -16.58 4.58
C TYR A 85 -23.68 -16.03 5.65
N GLY A 86 -24.13 -15.08 6.47
CA GLY A 86 -23.26 -14.38 7.44
C GLY A 86 -22.65 -13.11 6.86
N LEU A 87 -21.78 -12.49 7.63
CA LEU A 87 -21.16 -11.20 7.30
C LEU A 87 -19.65 -11.29 7.47
N PRO A 88 -18.88 -10.48 6.74
CA PRO A 88 -17.45 -10.34 6.97
C PRO A 88 -17.14 -9.84 8.39
N ALA A 89 -15.97 -10.18 8.92
CA ALA A 89 -15.42 -9.61 10.14
C ALA A 89 -13.97 -9.19 9.89
N TYR A 90 -13.56 -8.06 10.48
CA TYR A 90 -12.21 -7.55 10.37
C TYR A 90 -11.57 -7.41 11.75
N THR A 91 -10.40 -8.03 11.92
CA THR A 91 -9.52 -7.80 13.08
C THR A 91 -8.06 -7.76 12.63
N ASN A 92 -7.23 -7.03 13.39
CA ASN A 92 -5.77 -6.99 13.23
C ASN A 92 -5.12 -7.73 14.42
N VAL A 93 -4.72 -7.02 15.48
CA VAL A 93 -3.97 -7.55 16.62
C VAL A 93 -4.82 -8.36 17.62
N GLN A 94 -5.89 -8.99 17.18
CA GLN A 94 -6.79 -9.77 18.04
C GLN A 94 -7.58 -10.80 17.24
N PHE A 95 -7.80 -11.96 17.84
CA PHE A 95 -8.74 -12.92 17.27
C PHE A 95 -10.19 -12.44 17.47
N PRO A 96 -11.11 -12.72 16.55
CA PRO A 96 -12.53 -12.45 16.74
C PRO A 96 -13.20 -13.43 17.73
N PHE A 97 -12.41 -14.25 18.41
CA PHE A 97 -12.83 -15.26 19.39
C PHE A 97 -11.77 -15.43 20.50
N PRO A 98 -12.09 -16.13 21.63
CA PRO A 98 -11.14 -16.33 22.72
C PRO A 98 -9.85 -17.04 22.30
N THR A 99 -8.70 -16.54 22.80
CA THR A 99 -7.36 -17.10 22.52
C THR A 99 -7.09 -18.32 23.40
N GLU A 100 -7.60 -19.47 23.00
CA GLU A 100 -7.43 -20.75 23.70
C GLU A 100 -7.05 -21.88 22.73
N PRO A 101 -5.89 -21.80 22.02
CA PRO A 101 -5.52 -22.79 21.02
C PRO A 101 -5.42 -24.20 21.63
N PRO A 102 -5.85 -25.25 20.94
CA PRO A 102 -6.36 -25.27 19.56
C PRO A 102 -7.90 -25.15 19.45
N PHE A 103 -8.58 -24.70 20.50
CA PHE A 103 -10.03 -24.65 20.56
C PHE A 103 -10.59 -23.41 19.86
N VAL A 104 -11.64 -23.60 19.08
CA VAL A 104 -12.35 -22.53 18.36
C VAL A 104 -13.81 -22.48 18.83
N PRO A 105 -14.57 -21.41 18.55
CA PRO A 105 -15.95 -21.28 18.98
C PRO A 105 -16.82 -22.47 18.62
N ASP A 106 -17.76 -22.84 19.52
CA ASP A 106 -18.79 -23.86 19.23
C ASP A 106 -19.75 -23.38 18.13
N ALA A 107 -20.09 -22.07 18.11
CA ALA A 107 -20.77 -21.42 16.99
C ALA A 107 -19.78 -21.22 15.85
N ASN A 108 -19.71 -22.19 14.94
CA ASN A 108 -18.71 -22.27 13.88
C ASN A 108 -19.39 -22.55 12.53
N PRO A 109 -19.77 -21.50 11.78
CA PRO A 109 -20.42 -21.68 10.50
C PRO A 109 -19.67 -22.67 9.61
N THR A 110 -20.44 -23.58 9.02
CA THR A 110 -19.87 -24.71 8.27
C THR A 110 -20.59 -24.85 6.93
N GLY A 111 -19.87 -24.62 5.84
CA GLY A 111 -20.37 -24.70 4.48
C GLY A 111 -20.23 -26.11 3.90
N ASP A 112 -21.32 -26.72 3.46
CA ASP A 112 -21.33 -27.96 2.66
C ASP A 112 -21.49 -27.61 1.18
N TYR A 113 -20.53 -28.04 0.37
CA TYR A 113 -20.51 -27.87 -1.08
C TYR A 113 -20.66 -29.22 -1.77
N ARG A 114 -21.46 -29.31 -2.83
CA ARG A 114 -21.62 -30.54 -3.64
C ARG A 114 -21.63 -30.19 -5.11
N ARG A 115 -20.90 -30.98 -5.92
CA ARG A 115 -20.83 -30.79 -7.37
C ARG A 115 -20.72 -32.14 -8.09
N THR A 116 -21.57 -32.34 -9.08
CA THR A 116 -21.41 -33.44 -10.05
C THR A 116 -20.48 -32.99 -11.18
N VAL A 117 -19.53 -33.84 -11.52
CA VAL A 117 -18.56 -33.60 -12.60
C VAL A 117 -18.53 -34.82 -13.52
N VAL A 118 -18.43 -34.60 -14.84
CA VAL A 118 -18.30 -35.66 -15.81
C VAL A 118 -16.85 -35.84 -16.18
N VAL A 119 -16.29 -36.99 -15.82
CA VAL A 119 -14.90 -37.36 -16.15
C VAL A 119 -14.86 -38.08 -17.47
N PRO A 120 -13.98 -37.68 -18.42
CA PRO A 120 -13.85 -38.33 -19.72
C PRO A 120 -13.46 -39.82 -19.64
N GLU A 121 -13.92 -40.67 -20.60
CA GLU A 121 -13.60 -42.11 -20.62
C GLU A 121 -12.09 -42.37 -20.76
N GLU A 122 -11.38 -41.53 -21.49
CA GLU A 122 -9.92 -41.59 -21.68
C GLU A 122 -9.10 -41.47 -20.39
N TRP A 123 -9.68 -40.92 -19.33
CA TRP A 123 -9.01 -40.79 -18.02
C TRP A 123 -8.90 -42.13 -17.26
N ASP A 124 -9.61 -43.19 -17.72
CA ASP A 124 -9.48 -44.54 -17.16
C ASP A 124 -8.06 -45.13 -17.36
N SER A 125 -7.31 -44.57 -18.33
CA SER A 125 -5.93 -44.94 -18.62
C SER A 125 -4.89 -44.06 -17.94
N ALA A 126 -5.30 -43.05 -17.17
CA ALA A 126 -4.37 -42.18 -16.42
C ALA A 126 -3.66 -42.99 -15.32
N GLU A 127 -2.40 -42.70 -15.06
CA GLU A 127 -1.63 -43.29 -13.97
C GLU A 127 -2.22 -42.90 -12.59
N ALA A 128 -2.63 -41.63 -12.47
CA ALA A 128 -3.35 -41.15 -11.31
C ALA A 128 -4.32 -40.03 -11.68
N VAL A 129 -5.35 -39.83 -10.86
CA VAL A 129 -6.25 -38.67 -10.90
C VAL A 129 -6.13 -37.95 -9.58
N VAL A 130 -5.87 -36.63 -9.66
CA VAL A 130 -5.62 -35.77 -8.52
C VAL A 130 -6.69 -34.71 -8.43
N LEU A 131 -7.30 -34.58 -7.25
CA LEU A 131 -8.19 -33.45 -6.91
C LEU A 131 -7.39 -32.38 -6.21
N ARG A 132 -7.33 -31.17 -6.79
CA ARG A 132 -6.54 -30.06 -6.32
C ARG A 132 -7.42 -28.89 -5.90
N PHE A 133 -7.14 -28.33 -4.73
CA PHE A 133 -7.68 -27.09 -4.22
C PHE A 133 -6.55 -26.07 -4.11
N ASP A 134 -6.68 -24.89 -4.71
CA ASP A 134 -5.65 -23.87 -4.67
C ASP A 134 -5.76 -22.94 -3.46
N GLY A 135 -6.93 -22.89 -2.82
CA GLY A 135 -7.15 -22.15 -1.56
C GLY A 135 -8.55 -22.34 -0.99
N VAL A 136 -8.61 -22.71 0.29
CA VAL A 136 -9.87 -22.93 1.04
C VAL A 136 -9.67 -22.48 2.48
N GLU A 137 -10.44 -21.49 2.95
CA GLU A 137 -10.40 -20.99 4.33
C GLU A 137 -11.50 -21.60 5.18
N SER A 138 -11.21 -22.26 6.34
CA SER A 138 -9.90 -22.48 6.95
C SER A 138 -9.48 -23.97 6.87
N ARG A 139 -10.33 -24.91 7.28
CA ARG A 139 -10.11 -26.37 7.27
C ARG A 139 -11.27 -27.07 6.63
N TYR A 140 -11.02 -28.09 5.82
CA TYR A 140 -12.07 -28.76 5.06
C TYR A 140 -11.88 -30.27 4.96
N ARG A 141 -13.01 -31.00 4.82
CA ARG A 141 -13.07 -32.43 4.52
C ARG A 141 -13.59 -32.65 3.11
N VAL A 142 -13.06 -33.67 2.46
CA VAL A 142 -13.37 -34.00 1.07
C VAL A 142 -13.87 -35.41 0.94
N TRP A 143 -14.97 -35.59 0.18
CA TRP A 143 -15.47 -36.90 -0.28
C TRP A 143 -15.57 -36.90 -1.81
N VAL A 144 -15.34 -38.08 -2.40
CA VAL A 144 -15.60 -38.33 -3.81
C VAL A 144 -16.38 -39.62 -3.91
N ASN A 145 -17.55 -39.61 -4.60
CA ASN A 145 -18.42 -40.80 -4.77
C ASN A 145 -18.70 -41.54 -3.45
N GLY A 146 -18.99 -40.82 -2.39
CA GLY A 146 -19.29 -41.39 -1.08
C GLY A 146 -18.06 -41.81 -0.24
N VAL A 147 -16.86 -41.75 -0.79
CA VAL A 147 -15.62 -42.14 -0.12
C VAL A 147 -14.94 -40.88 0.46
N GLU A 148 -14.67 -40.86 1.75
CA GLU A 148 -13.85 -39.80 2.37
C GLU A 148 -12.40 -39.91 1.82
N ILE A 149 -11.91 -38.81 1.26
CA ILE A 149 -10.59 -38.71 0.65
C ILE A 149 -9.57 -38.20 1.66
N GLY A 150 -9.96 -37.17 2.42
CA GLY A 150 -9.07 -36.58 3.42
C GLY A 150 -9.48 -35.21 3.92
N ILE A 151 -8.55 -34.57 4.61
CA ILE A 151 -8.70 -33.26 5.25
C ILE A 151 -7.58 -32.35 4.76
N GLY A 152 -7.95 -31.14 4.29
CA GLY A 152 -7.02 -30.07 3.96
C GLY A 152 -6.98 -28.99 5.03
N SER A 153 -5.81 -28.33 5.18
CA SER A 153 -5.54 -27.23 6.10
C SER A 153 -4.46 -26.32 5.52
N GLY A 154 -4.44 -25.04 5.87
CA GLY A 154 -3.59 -24.01 5.26
C GLY A 154 -4.35 -23.30 4.15
N SER A 155 -4.96 -22.16 4.49
CA SER A 155 -6.01 -21.51 3.68
C SER A 155 -5.50 -21.05 2.33
N ARG A 156 -4.28 -20.56 2.23
CA ARG A 156 -3.68 -20.00 1.00
C ARG A 156 -2.67 -20.95 0.35
N LEU A 157 -2.66 -22.22 0.78
CA LEU A 157 -1.75 -23.25 0.31
C LEU A 157 -2.48 -24.26 -0.57
N ALA A 158 -1.90 -24.60 -1.72
CA ALA A 158 -2.45 -25.61 -2.60
C ALA A 158 -2.40 -27.00 -1.96
N GLN A 159 -3.53 -27.72 -2.02
CA GLN A 159 -3.68 -29.08 -1.49
C GLN A 159 -4.07 -30.02 -2.61
N GLU A 160 -3.36 -31.12 -2.74
CA GLU A 160 -3.65 -32.18 -3.72
C GLU A 160 -4.03 -33.49 -3.01
N PHE A 161 -5.09 -34.14 -3.50
CA PHE A 161 -5.56 -35.43 -3.00
C PHE A 161 -5.57 -36.48 -4.11
N ASP A 162 -5.03 -37.64 -3.84
CA ASP A 162 -5.11 -38.80 -4.75
C ASP A 162 -6.52 -39.40 -4.72
N VAL A 163 -7.23 -39.26 -5.84
CA VAL A 163 -8.59 -39.79 -6.02
C VAL A 163 -8.60 -40.95 -7.02
N THR A 164 -7.42 -41.51 -7.36
CA THR A 164 -7.28 -42.67 -8.24
C THR A 164 -8.07 -43.86 -7.70
N GLY A 165 -8.82 -44.52 -8.56
CA GLY A 165 -9.68 -45.68 -8.22
C GLY A 165 -10.95 -45.32 -7.43
N VAL A 166 -11.18 -44.07 -7.11
CA VAL A 166 -12.43 -43.53 -6.56
C VAL A 166 -13.23 -42.82 -7.65
N VAL A 167 -12.53 -41.99 -8.43
CA VAL A 167 -13.09 -41.38 -9.66
C VAL A 167 -13.27 -42.45 -10.73
N ARG A 168 -14.35 -42.35 -11.48
CA ARG A 168 -14.73 -43.24 -12.56
C ARG A 168 -15.08 -42.44 -13.83
N PRO A 169 -14.95 -43.04 -15.03
CA PRO A 169 -15.48 -42.40 -16.23
C PRO A 169 -16.99 -42.11 -16.10
N GLY A 170 -17.43 -40.96 -16.64
CA GLY A 170 -18.81 -40.51 -16.52
C GLY A 170 -19.02 -39.62 -15.27
N GLU A 171 -20.22 -39.70 -14.71
CA GLU A 171 -20.62 -38.85 -13.57
C GLU A 171 -19.91 -39.22 -12.27
N ASN A 172 -19.38 -38.23 -11.59
CA ASN A 172 -18.76 -38.32 -10.27
C ASN A 172 -19.28 -37.20 -9.40
N LEU A 173 -19.40 -37.45 -8.11
CA LEU A 173 -19.80 -36.48 -7.10
C LEU A 173 -18.60 -36.07 -6.26
N VAL A 174 -18.29 -34.77 -6.20
CA VAL A 174 -17.31 -34.17 -5.29
C VAL A 174 -18.06 -33.41 -4.20
N VAL A 175 -17.72 -33.68 -2.95
CA VAL A 175 -18.31 -33.03 -1.77
C VAL A 175 -17.21 -32.44 -0.89
N VAL A 176 -17.43 -31.21 -0.43
CA VAL A 176 -16.49 -30.50 0.44
C VAL A 176 -17.24 -29.88 1.61
N ARG A 177 -16.80 -30.15 2.83
CA ARG A 177 -17.27 -29.48 4.04
C ARG A 177 -16.20 -28.56 4.56
N VAL A 178 -16.47 -27.25 4.59
CA VAL A 178 -15.55 -26.19 5.00
C VAL A 178 -15.98 -25.62 6.33
N HIS A 179 -15.07 -25.56 7.30
CA HIS A 179 -15.27 -24.91 8.60
C HIS A 179 -14.70 -23.52 8.59
N GLN A 180 -15.47 -22.48 9.03
CA GLN A 180 -14.98 -21.12 9.14
C GLN A 180 -13.79 -21.02 10.09
N TRP A 181 -13.91 -21.63 11.27
CA TRP A 181 -12.86 -21.58 12.29
C TRP A 181 -12.26 -22.97 12.53
N SER A 182 -10.96 -23.00 12.71
CA SER A 182 -10.20 -24.20 13.04
C SER A 182 -8.94 -23.86 13.81
N ALA A 183 -8.20 -24.85 14.27
CA ALA A 183 -6.90 -24.63 14.89
C ALA A 183 -5.98 -23.78 13.98
N SER A 184 -6.09 -23.94 12.64
CA SER A 184 -5.33 -23.12 11.67
C SER A 184 -5.60 -21.63 11.78
N SER A 185 -6.79 -21.21 12.23
CA SER A 185 -7.11 -19.78 12.39
C SER A 185 -6.18 -19.07 13.38
N TYR A 186 -5.56 -19.80 14.33
CA TYR A 186 -4.57 -19.24 15.25
C TYR A 186 -3.19 -18.98 14.63
N VAL A 187 -2.95 -19.47 13.43
CA VAL A 187 -1.69 -19.29 12.68
C VAL A 187 -1.93 -18.67 11.30
N GLU A 188 -3.14 -18.11 11.10
CA GLU A 188 -3.59 -17.42 9.88
C GLU A 188 -4.28 -16.09 10.27
N ASP A 189 -3.67 -15.36 11.22
CA ASP A 189 -4.19 -14.14 11.86
C ASP A 189 -3.67 -12.87 11.17
N GLN A 190 -3.71 -12.85 9.82
CA GLN A 190 -3.27 -11.72 9.04
C GLN A 190 -4.19 -10.51 9.23
N ASP A 191 -3.62 -9.31 9.16
CA ASP A 191 -4.33 -8.03 9.18
C ASP A 191 -5.20 -7.85 7.94
N GLN A 192 -6.36 -8.53 7.91
CA GLN A 192 -7.35 -8.46 6.84
C GLN A 192 -8.68 -9.07 7.26
N TRP A 193 -9.67 -8.99 6.35
CA TRP A 193 -10.99 -9.59 6.54
C TRP A 193 -10.93 -11.12 6.70
N TRP A 194 -11.69 -11.67 7.63
CA TRP A 194 -11.98 -13.10 7.72
C TRP A 194 -13.04 -13.46 6.69
N LEU A 195 -12.63 -14.17 5.65
CA LEU A 195 -13.46 -14.47 4.47
C LEU A 195 -13.45 -15.97 4.17
N PRO A 196 -14.33 -16.77 4.81
CA PRO A 196 -14.35 -18.21 4.63
C PRO A 196 -14.91 -18.64 3.25
N GLY A 197 -14.54 -19.86 2.81
CA GLY A 197 -15.03 -20.45 1.60
C GLY A 197 -13.95 -21.06 0.70
N ILE A 198 -14.35 -21.58 -0.44
CA ILE A 198 -13.45 -22.05 -1.52
C ILE A 198 -13.18 -20.83 -2.41
N PHE A 199 -12.10 -20.10 -2.13
CA PHE A 199 -11.84 -18.80 -2.76
C PHE A 199 -10.79 -18.81 -3.87
N ARG A 200 -10.15 -19.96 -4.11
CA ARG A 200 -9.32 -20.23 -5.30
C ARG A 200 -9.84 -21.45 -6.04
N SER A 201 -9.32 -21.66 -7.24
CA SER A 201 -9.80 -22.69 -8.17
C SER A 201 -9.69 -24.11 -7.62
N VAL A 202 -10.59 -24.97 -8.12
CA VAL A 202 -10.60 -26.42 -7.87
C VAL A 202 -10.45 -27.15 -9.19
N HIS A 203 -9.58 -28.16 -9.24
CA HIS A 203 -9.31 -28.93 -10.47
C HIS A 203 -9.25 -30.43 -10.21
N LEU A 204 -9.71 -31.22 -11.20
CA LEU A 204 -9.26 -32.58 -11.36
C LEU A 204 -8.14 -32.60 -12.41
N LEU A 205 -7.06 -33.30 -12.11
CA LEU A 205 -5.88 -33.42 -12.96
C LEU A 205 -5.65 -34.88 -13.29
N ALA A 206 -5.65 -35.24 -14.58
CA ALA A 206 -5.24 -36.55 -15.02
C ALA A 206 -3.71 -36.59 -15.15
N ARG A 207 -3.08 -37.45 -14.37
CA ARG A 207 -1.63 -37.67 -14.46
C ARG A 207 -1.38 -38.78 -15.48
N PRO A 208 -0.75 -38.49 -16.63
CA PRO A 208 -0.55 -39.50 -17.67
C PRO A 208 0.51 -40.52 -17.25
N VAL A 209 0.40 -41.72 -17.75
CA VAL A 209 1.49 -42.72 -17.70
C VAL A 209 2.72 -42.16 -18.40
N GLY A 210 3.87 -42.23 -17.74
CA GLY A 210 5.10 -41.59 -18.24
C GLY A 210 5.11 -40.06 -18.11
N GLY A 211 4.29 -39.51 -17.22
CA GLY A 211 4.25 -38.09 -16.90
C GLY A 211 5.39 -37.64 -15.99
N ILE A 212 5.44 -36.31 -15.74
CA ILE A 212 6.41 -35.66 -14.88
C ILE A 212 5.72 -35.33 -13.55
N GLU A 213 6.21 -35.86 -12.44
CA GLU A 213 5.61 -35.57 -11.12
C GLU A 213 5.98 -34.17 -10.63
N ASP A 214 7.25 -33.79 -10.74
CA ASP A 214 7.76 -32.48 -10.34
C ASP A 214 8.98 -32.08 -11.14
N VAL A 215 9.20 -30.79 -11.33
CA VAL A 215 10.38 -30.25 -11.99
C VAL A 215 10.84 -28.94 -11.35
N TRP A 216 12.13 -28.80 -11.14
CA TRP A 216 12.79 -27.55 -10.79
C TRP A 216 13.95 -27.30 -11.75
N LEU A 217 13.85 -26.23 -12.56
CA LEU A 217 14.92 -25.77 -13.43
C LEU A 217 15.59 -24.55 -12.78
N ARG A 218 16.66 -24.78 -12.06
CA ARG A 218 17.47 -23.69 -11.47
C ARG A 218 18.33 -23.05 -12.54
N SER A 219 18.08 -21.78 -12.81
CA SER A 219 18.86 -20.98 -13.76
C SER A 219 19.70 -19.94 -13.02
N SER A 220 21.02 -19.97 -13.22
CA SER A 220 21.95 -19.02 -12.63
C SER A 220 22.71 -18.25 -13.69
N PHE A 221 23.25 -17.07 -13.32
CA PHE A 221 23.99 -16.16 -14.18
C PHE A 221 25.33 -15.79 -13.57
N ALA A 222 26.40 -15.83 -14.35
CA ALA A 222 27.72 -15.37 -13.93
C ALA A 222 28.55 -14.89 -15.13
N GLY A 223 28.98 -13.63 -15.11
CA GLY A 223 29.90 -13.08 -16.09
C GLY A 223 29.48 -13.19 -17.56
N GLY A 224 28.19 -13.07 -17.84
CA GLY A 224 27.60 -13.18 -19.18
C GLY A 224 27.21 -14.59 -19.57
N ALA A 225 27.57 -15.61 -18.80
CA ALA A 225 27.18 -17.00 -19.02
C ALA A 225 26.01 -17.42 -18.08
N GLY A 226 25.22 -18.37 -18.54
CA GLY A 226 24.18 -19.01 -17.77
C GLY A 226 24.48 -20.46 -17.46
N ARG A 227 23.76 -21.00 -16.46
CA ARG A 227 23.78 -22.43 -16.13
C ARG A 227 22.38 -22.86 -15.77
N ILE A 228 21.95 -24.02 -16.28
CA ILE A 228 20.66 -24.66 -15.95
C ILE A 228 20.96 -25.97 -15.21
N GLU A 229 20.44 -26.10 -13.99
CA GLU A 229 20.44 -27.33 -13.23
C GLU A 229 19.01 -27.86 -13.13
N ALA A 230 18.78 -29.07 -13.63
CA ALA A 230 17.45 -29.68 -13.61
C ALA A 230 17.36 -30.71 -12.48
N GLU A 231 16.32 -30.56 -11.64
CA GLU A 231 15.88 -31.56 -10.69
C GLU A 231 14.49 -32.01 -11.15
N VAL A 232 14.36 -33.26 -11.55
CA VAL A 232 13.10 -33.81 -12.10
C VAL A 232 12.72 -35.06 -11.34
N THR A 233 11.51 -35.09 -10.85
CA THR A 233 10.88 -36.30 -10.29
C THR A 233 9.95 -36.92 -11.34
N ALA A 234 10.32 -38.11 -11.85
CA ALA A 234 9.54 -38.84 -12.83
C ALA A 234 9.81 -40.34 -12.73
N ALA A 235 8.85 -41.15 -13.08
CA ALA A 235 9.02 -42.60 -13.14
C ALA A 235 9.91 -43.04 -14.35
N ALA A 236 10.40 -44.25 -14.34
CA ALA A 236 11.30 -44.73 -15.39
C ALA A 236 10.69 -44.75 -16.78
N ASP A 237 9.41 -44.92 -16.91
CA ASP A 237 8.65 -44.91 -18.16
C ASP A 237 8.38 -43.50 -18.72
N ALA A 238 8.67 -42.47 -17.96
CA ALA A 238 8.66 -41.10 -18.45
C ALA A 238 9.83 -40.79 -19.39
N PHE A 239 10.93 -41.55 -19.28
CA PHE A 239 12.13 -41.33 -20.09
C PHE A 239 11.99 -41.94 -21.52
N PRO A 240 12.64 -41.31 -22.50
CA PRO A 240 13.60 -40.19 -22.39
C PRO A 240 12.89 -38.85 -22.12
N LEU A 241 13.53 -37.97 -21.32
CA LEU A 241 13.12 -36.61 -21.15
C LEU A 241 13.83 -35.72 -22.17
N THR A 242 13.13 -34.78 -22.77
CA THR A 242 13.70 -33.81 -23.72
C THR A 242 13.46 -32.40 -23.22
N LEU A 243 14.56 -31.71 -22.87
CA LEU A 243 14.53 -30.28 -22.57
C LEU A 243 14.84 -29.47 -23.82
N ARG A 244 13.97 -28.51 -24.16
CA ARG A 244 14.18 -27.53 -25.23
C ARG A 244 14.08 -26.11 -24.67
N VAL A 245 15.07 -25.27 -25.03
CA VAL A 245 15.06 -23.83 -24.82
C VAL A 245 15.37 -23.14 -26.15
N PRO A 246 14.39 -22.94 -27.04
CA PRO A 246 14.64 -22.49 -28.42
C PRO A 246 15.37 -21.16 -28.51
N GLY A 247 15.10 -20.22 -27.62
CA GLY A 247 15.76 -18.93 -27.53
C GLY A 247 17.27 -18.99 -27.28
N LEU A 248 17.76 -20.13 -26.77
CA LEU A 248 19.18 -20.40 -26.49
C LEU A 248 19.75 -21.49 -27.41
N GLY A 249 18.97 -22.04 -28.32
CA GLY A 249 19.37 -23.15 -29.19
C GLY A 249 19.63 -24.46 -28.45
N ILE A 250 19.07 -24.66 -27.28
CA ILE A 250 19.27 -25.85 -26.45
C ILE A 250 18.23 -26.90 -26.81
N GLU A 251 18.70 -28.11 -27.10
CA GLU A 251 17.91 -29.36 -27.16
C GLU A 251 18.75 -30.47 -26.52
N THR A 252 18.32 -30.96 -25.37
CA THR A 252 19.04 -32.00 -24.62
C THR A 252 18.09 -33.13 -24.30
N VAL A 253 18.56 -34.37 -24.50
CA VAL A 253 17.79 -35.61 -24.26
C VAL A 253 18.49 -36.38 -23.15
N TRP A 254 17.76 -36.76 -22.12
CA TRP A 254 18.21 -37.59 -21.02
C TRP A 254 17.48 -38.95 -21.10
N ALA A 255 18.24 -40.04 -21.32
CA ALA A 255 17.65 -41.37 -21.44
C ALA A 255 17.27 -42.00 -20.08
N SER A 256 17.80 -41.47 -18.98
CA SER A 256 17.48 -41.86 -17.61
C SER A 256 17.71 -40.73 -16.61
N ALA A 257 17.27 -40.92 -15.39
CA ALA A 257 17.45 -39.92 -14.32
C ALA A 257 18.95 -39.65 -14.01
N GLU A 258 19.80 -40.66 -14.15
CA GLU A 258 21.23 -40.56 -13.91
C GLU A 258 21.98 -39.72 -14.98
N GLU A 259 21.36 -39.54 -16.14
CA GLU A 259 21.92 -38.72 -17.23
C GLU A 259 21.57 -37.24 -17.10
N ILE A 260 20.68 -36.87 -16.18
CA ILE A 260 20.34 -35.48 -15.92
C ILE A 260 21.58 -34.76 -15.40
N ALA A 261 22.10 -33.84 -16.20
CA ALA A 261 23.29 -33.06 -15.88
C ALA A 261 23.06 -31.57 -16.12
N ALA A 262 23.82 -30.74 -15.45
CA ALA A 262 23.78 -29.30 -15.63
C ALA A 262 24.18 -28.91 -17.07
N ILE A 263 23.53 -27.90 -17.61
CA ILE A 263 23.77 -27.36 -18.94
C ILE A 263 24.41 -25.98 -18.82
N GLU A 264 25.59 -25.84 -19.41
CA GLU A 264 26.26 -24.56 -19.48
C GLU A 264 25.78 -23.77 -20.71
N VAL A 265 25.45 -22.51 -20.50
CA VAL A 265 25.00 -21.58 -21.55
C VAL A 265 26.05 -20.49 -21.70
N PRO A 266 26.82 -20.51 -22.81
CA PRO A 266 28.01 -19.64 -22.94
C PRO A 266 27.69 -18.14 -22.91
N GLU A 267 26.50 -17.74 -23.37
CA GLU A 267 26.05 -16.35 -23.42
C GLU A 267 24.53 -16.30 -23.17
N VAL A 268 24.10 -15.43 -22.24
CA VAL A 268 22.69 -15.26 -21.89
C VAL A 268 22.46 -13.85 -21.36
N ASP A 269 21.31 -13.26 -21.72
CA ASP A 269 20.82 -12.03 -21.09
C ASP A 269 20.21 -12.39 -19.71
N PRO A 270 20.67 -11.74 -18.63
CA PRO A 270 20.13 -12.01 -17.30
C PRO A 270 18.70 -11.49 -17.14
N TRP A 271 17.99 -12.05 -16.17
CA TRP A 271 16.72 -11.52 -15.69
C TRP A 271 16.95 -10.54 -14.54
N SER A 272 16.25 -9.39 -14.59
CA SER A 272 16.16 -8.45 -13.49
C SER A 272 14.77 -7.81 -13.45
N ALA A 273 14.44 -7.08 -12.38
CA ALA A 273 13.16 -6.35 -12.28
C ALA A 273 13.06 -5.19 -13.29
N GLU A 274 14.15 -4.75 -13.88
CA GLU A 274 14.19 -3.69 -14.91
C GLU A 274 14.26 -4.25 -16.31
N ALA A 275 14.89 -5.41 -16.47
CA ALA A 275 15.02 -6.14 -17.73
C ALA A 275 14.55 -7.60 -17.54
N PRO A 276 13.22 -7.86 -17.48
CA PRO A 276 12.68 -9.18 -17.15
C PRO A 276 12.78 -10.16 -18.31
N ARG A 277 14.00 -10.50 -18.69
CA ARG A 277 14.28 -11.42 -19.80
C ARG A 277 13.95 -12.85 -19.42
N LEU A 278 12.93 -13.41 -20.06
CA LEU A 278 12.50 -14.79 -19.90
C LEU A 278 12.78 -15.59 -21.18
N TYR A 279 13.18 -16.84 -21.02
CA TYR A 279 13.37 -17.81 -22.08
C TYR A 279 12.35 -18.93 -21.95
N ASP A 280 11.51 -19.11 -22.96
CA ASP A 280 10.57 -20.22 -22.99
C ASP A 280 11.31 -21.55 -23.03
N ALA A 281 10.90 -22.48 -22.17
CA ALA A 281 11.45 -23.82 -22.07
C ALA A 281 10.31 -24.84 -22.07
N THR A 282 10.57 -26.00 -22.63
CA THR A 282 9.68 -27.16 -22.56
C THR A 282 10.45 -28.37 -22.08
N LEU A 283 9.86 -29.13 -21.16
CA LEU A 283 10.35 -30.44 -20.76
C LEU A 283 9.32 -31.48 -21.16
N ALA A 284 9.66 -32.27 -22.19
CA ALA A 284 8.78 -33.33 -22.69
C ALA A 284 9.21 -34.71 -22.16
N SER A 285 8.24 -35.49 -21.70
CA SER A 285 8.37 -36.88 -21.31
C SER A 285 7.63 -37.80 -22.31
N ALA A 286 7.51 -39.07 -22.01
CA ALA A 286 6.70 -39.99 -22.78
C ALA A 286 5.19 -39.67 -22.69
N GLY A 287 4.74 -39.07 -21.59
CA GLY A 287 3.32 -38.86 -21.29
C GLY A 287 2.84 -37.41 -21.40
N GLU A 288 3.70 -36.40 -21.21
CA GLU A 288 3.30 -35.01 -21.19
C GLU A 288 4.43 -34.05 -21.58
N THR A 289 4.06 -32.79 -21.83
CA THR A 289 4.99 -31.67 -22.01
C THR A 289 4.69 -30.59 -20.99
N VAL A 290 5.67 -30.29 -20.17
CA VAL A 290 5.63 -29.17 -19.21
C VAL A 290 6.27 -27.95 -19.84
N SER A 291 5.59 -26.80 -19.77
CA SER A 291 6.10 -25.48 -20.19
C SER A 291 6.59 -24.70 -18.99
N LEU A 292 7.76 -24.09 -19.12
CA LEU A 292 8.38 -23.24 -18.09
C LEU A 292 8.97 -21.99 -18.75
N ARG A 293 9.26 -20.98 -17.95
CA ARG A 293 10.01 -19.79 -18.37
C ARG A 293 11.21 -19.60 -17.47
N LEU A 294 12.39 -19.51 -18.07
CA LEU A 294 13.67 -19.39 -17.35
C LEU A 294 14.10 -17.94 -17.33
N GLY A 295 14.37 -17.41 -16.15
CA GLY A 295 15.05 -16.14 -15.95
C GLY A 295 16.39 -16.38 -15.29
N PHE A 296 17.49 -16.10 -15.98
CA PHE A 296 18.85 -16.34 -15.47
C PHE A 296 19.26 -15.25 -14.51
N ARG A 297 19.46 -15.58 -13.25
CA ARG A 297 19.93 -14.65 -12.22
C ARG A 297 20.66 -15.38 -11.11
N THR A 298 21.49 -14.66 -10.38
CA THR A 298 22.15 -15.14 -9.16
C THR A 298 21.85 -14.19 -8.02
N VAL A 299 21.33 -14.71 -6.91
CA VAL A 299 21.08 -13.98 -5.66
C VAL A 299 22.19 -14.32 -4.68
N GLU A 300 22.79 -13.33 -4.05
CA GLU A 300 23.85 -13.55 -3.06
C GLU A 300 23.83 -12.48 -1.96
N ILE A 301 24.22 -12.87 -0.75
CA ILE A 301 24.57 -11.95 0.33
C ILE A 301 26.11 -11.95 0.46
N ARG A 302 26.71 -10.76 0.29
CA ARG A 302 28.14 -10.56 0.44
C ARG A 302 28.42 -9.58 1.57
N GLY A 303 28.68 -10.12 2.76
CA GLY A 303 28.74 -9.32 3.99
C GLY A 303 27.39 -8.73 4.34
N ASP A 304 27.32 -7.42 4.43
CA ASP A 304 26.06 -6.67 4.70
C ASP A 304 25.36 -6.15 3.44
N ARG A 305 25.63 -6.77 2.27
CA ARG A 305 25.04 -6.42 0.97
C ARG A 305 24.17 -7.54 0.42
N PHE A 306 22.99 -7.20 -0.04
CA PHE A 306 22.13 -8.06 -0.83
C PHE A 306 22.34 -7.73 -2.31
N LEU A 307 22.74 -8.72 -3.08
CA LEU A 307 23.11 -8.55 -4.49
C LEU A 307 22.28 -9.47 -5.38
N VAL A 308 21.93 -8.99 -6.56
CA VAL A 308 21.45 -9.82 -7.67
C VAL A 308 22.33 -9.54 -8.89
N ASN A 309 22.81 -10.60 -9.52
CA ASN A 309 23.74 -10.52 -10.65
C ASN A 309 25.04 -9.75 -10.33
N GLY A 310 25.41 -9.71 -9.05
CA GLY A 310 26.59 -9.00 -8.54
C GLY A 310 26.38 -7.53 -8.19
N GLU A 311 25.22 -6.96 -8.52
CA GLU A 311 24.88 -5.57 -8.24
C GLU A 311 23.97 -5.45 -7.01
N ARG A 312 24.07 -4.33 -6.26
CA ARG A 312 23.26 -4.05 -5.08
C ARG A 312 21.81 -3.84 -5.46
N VAL A 313 20.90 -4.55 -4.84
CA VAL A 313 19.45 -4.30 -4.95
C VAL A 313 19.02 -3.25 -3.94
N VAL A 314 18.17 -2.31 -4.36
CA VAL A 314 17.38 -1.44 -3.48
C VAL A 314 15.91 -1.76 -3.73
N PHE A 315 15.21 -2.20 -2.69
CA PHE A 315 13.79 -2.50 -2.75
C PHE A 315 12.99 -1.22 -2.57
N HIS A 316 12.43 -0.71 -3.64
CA HIS A 316 11.37 0.29 -3.63
C HIS A 316 10.05 -0.45 -3.75
N GLY A 317 9.66 -1.08 -2.65
CA GLY A 317 8.61 -2.09 -2.61
C GLY A 317 7.34 -1.66 -1.91
N VAL A 318 6.32 -2.47 -2.09
CA VAL A 318 5.04 -2.40 -1.37
C VAL A 318 4.70 -3.77 -0.79
N ASN A 319 4.06 -3.79 0.37
CA ASN A 319 3.33 -4.95 0.86
C ASN A 319 2.06 -5.08 0.03
N ARG A 320 1.66 -6.29 -0.32
CA ARG A 320 0.46 -6.52 -1.12
C ARG A 320 -0.33 -7.71 -0.63
N HIS A 321 -1.50 -7.43 -0.07
CA HIS A 321 -2.56 -8.40 0.13
C HIS A 321 -3.32 -8.69 -1.18
N GLU A 322 -3.93 -9.87 -1.28
CA GLU A 322 -4.96 -10.13 -2.29
C GLU A 322 -6.28 -9.57 -1.78
N THR A 323 -6.76 -8.51 -2.41
CA THR A 323 -8.01 -7.85 -2.06
C THR A 323 -8.73 -7.30 -3.29
N HIS A 324 -10.05 -7.37 -3.26
CA HIS A 324 -10.94 -6.76 -4.25
C HIS A 324 -12.25 -6.37 -3.57
N PRO A 325 -12.79 -5.16 -3.80
CA PRO A 325 -13.98 -4.65 -3.08
C PRO A 325 -15.23 -5.55 -3.16
N ASP A 326 -15.38 -6.29 -4.26
CA ASP A 326 -16.56 -7.11 -4.52
C ASP A 326 -16.30 -8.61 -4.39
N ARG A 327 -15.04 -9.06 -4.38
CA ARG A 327 -14.66 -10.47 -4.46
C ARG A 327 -13.79 -10.93 -3.29
N GLY A 328 -13.40 -10.02 -2.40
CA GLY A 328 -12.43 -10.33 -1.34
C GLY A 328 -11.11 -10.82 -1.91
N ARG A 329 -10.68 -12.03 -1.54
CA ARG A 329 -9.42 -12.64 -2.01
C ARG A 329 -9.55 -13.51 -3.27
N ALA A 330 -10.74 -13.63 -3.86
CA ALA A 330 -10.88 -14.39 -5.11
C ALA A 330 -10.15 -13.67 -6.25
N PHE A 331 -9.17 -14.38 -6.83
CA PHE A 331 -8.25 -13.82 -7.83
C PHE A 331 -8.95 -13.42 -9.13
N ASP A 332 -8.53 -12.29 -9.68
CA ASP A 332 -8.92 -11.82 -11.01
C ASP A 332 -7.66 -11.36 -11.75
N GLU A 333 -7.34 -12.00 -12.88
CA GLU A 333 -6.09 -11.73 -13.59
C GLU A 333 -6.03 -10.32 -14.17
N ASP A 334 -7.15 -9.80 -14.68
CA ASP A 334 -7.17 -8.45 -15.28
C ASP A 334 -6.90 -7.39 -14.22
N SER A 335 -7.53 -7.52 -13.04
CA SER A 335 -7.28 -6.64 -11.89
C SER A 335 -5.83 -6.75 -11.39
N ALA A 336 -5.29 -7.97 -11.29
CA ALA A 336 -3.92 -8.17 -10.85
C ALA A 336 -2.90 -7.58 -11.84
N ARG A 337 -3.13 -7.72 -13.15
CA ARG A 337 -2.28 -7.15 -14.21
C ARG A 337 -2.30 -5.63 -14.18
N GLU A 338 -3.47 -5.02 -13.99
CA GLU A 338 -3.57 -3.56 -13.87
C GLU A 338 -2.91 -3.04 -12.59
N ASP A 339 -3.05 -3.73 -11.46
CA ASP A 339 -2.34 -3.39 -10.22
C ASP A 339 -0.82 -3.39 -10.43
N LEU A 340 -0.28 -4.47 -11.02
CA LEU A 340 1.16 -4.57 -11.29
C LEU A 340 1.63 -3.51 -12.29
N ALA A 341 0.85 -3.24 -13.32
CA ALA A 341 1.15 -2.16 -14.28
C ALA A 341 1.11 -0.79 -13.59
N MET A 342 0.16 -0.56 -12.68
CA MET A 342 0.11 0.66 -11.86
C MET A 342 1.34 0.77 -10.96
N MET A 343 1.75 -0.30 -10.29
CA MET A 343 2.97 -0.33 -9.48
C MET A 343 4.18 0.13 -10.30
N LYS A 344 4.37 -0.40 -11.51
CA LYS A 344 5.46 0.04 -12.43
C LYS A 344 5.35 1.52 -12.80
N ARG A 345 4.14 2.02 -13.09
CA ARG A 345 3.90 3.45 -13.39
C ARG A 345 4.25 4.37 -12.22
N PHE A 346 4.23 3.84 -10.99
CA PHE A 346 4.60 4.54 -9.77
C PHE A 346 5.99 4.17 -9.24
N ASN A 347 6.86 3.61 -10.09
CA ASN A 347 8.26 3.29 -9.79
C ASN A 347 8.45 2.22 -8.69
N VAL A 348 7.43 1.41 -8.42
CA VAL A 348 7.57 0.24 -7.55
C VAL A 348 8.34 -0.84 -8.30
N ASN A 349 9.40 -1.39 -7.68
CA ASN A 349 10.23 -2.46 -8.25
C ASN A 349 10.17 -3.77 -7.47
N ALA A 350 9.49 -3.79 -6.31
CA ALA A 350 9.46 -4.95 -5.43
C ALA A 350 8.09 -5.16 -4.78
N ILE A 351 7.77 -6.41 -4.46
CA ILE A 351 6.55 -6.82 -3.77
C ILE A 351 6.92 -7.77 -2.63
N ARG A 352 6.45 -7.49 -1.41
CA ARG A 352 6.33 -8.50 -0.35
C ARG A 352 4.90 -9.04 -0.38
N THR A 353 4.77 -10.35 -0.52
CA THR A 353 3.45 -10.98 -0.59
C THR A 353 2.87 -11.15 0.81
N SER A 354 2.37 -10.08 1.36
CA SER A 354 1.85 -10.02 2.73
C SER A 354 0.52 -10.78 2.84
N HIS A 355 0.34 -11.75 3.73
CA HIS A 355 1.39 -12.47 4.47
C HIS A 355 1.20 -13.95 4.19
N TYR A 356 1.23 -14.31 2.90
CA TYR A 356 0.94 -15.67 2.37
C TYR A 356 1.37 -15.81 0.91
N PRO A 357 1.52 -17.05 0.40
CA PRO A 357 1.71 -17.27 -1.03
C PRO A 357 0.49 -16.80 -1.84
N PRO A 358 0.67 -15.88 -2.80
CA PRO A 358 -0.43 -15.35 -3.61
C PRO A 358 -0.97 -16.41 -4.57
N HIS A 359 -2.01 -16.08 -5.33
CA HIS A 359 -2.41 -16.89 -6.48
C HIS A 359 -1.20 -17.11 -7.41
N PRO A 360 -0.92 -18.34 -7.87
CA PRO A 360 0.30 -18.64 -8.64
C PRO A 360 0.47 -17.73 -9.87
N ARG A 361 -0.62 -17.39 -10.53
CA ARG A 361 -0.60 -16.51 -11.71
C ARG A 361 -0.02 -15.12 -11.44
N LEU A 362 -0.10 -14.62 -10.20
CA LEU A 362 0.53 -13.35 -9.81
C LEU A 362 2.05 -13.39 -9.97
N LEU A 363 2.67 -14.54 -9.65
CA LEU A 363 4.11 -14.73 -9.78
C LEU A 363 4.55 -14.81 -11.24
N ASP A 364 3.74 -15.45 -12.10
CA ASP A 364 3.97 -15.39 -13.55
C ASP A 364 3.98 -13.94 -14.05
N LEU A 365 3.04 -13.11 -13.56
CA LEU A 365 2.97 -11.70 -13.93
C LEU A 365 4.15 -10.89 -13.36
N ALA A 366 4.62 -11.23 -12.17
CA ALA A 366 5.79 -10.60 -11.56
C ALA A 366 7.07 -10.95 -12.34
N ASP A 367 7.18 -12.19 -12.84
CA ASP A 367 8.28 -12.61 -13.73
C ASP A 367 8.24 -11.86 -15.07
N GLU A 368 7.03 -11.66 -15.65
CA GLU A 368 6.82 -10.99 -16.94
C GLU A 368 7.08 -9.48 -16.87
N LEU A 369 6.57 -8.82 -15.84
CA LEU A 369 6.62 -7.36 -15.70
C LEU A 369 7.88 -6.86 -14.98
N GLY A 370 8.60 -7.77 -14.33
CA GLY A 370 9.84 -7.49 -13.61
C GLY A 370 9.62 -6.90 -12.22
N PHE A 371 9.51 -7.76 -11.20
CA PHE A 371 9.48 -7.36 -9.79
C PHE A 371 10.41 -8.25 -8.98
N TRP A 372 11.12 -7.65 -8.02
CA TRP A 372 11.75 -8.40 -6.95
C TRP A 372 10.66 -8.87 -5.98
N VAL A 373 10.57 -10.16 -5.72
CA VAL A 373 9.55 -10.72 -4.84
C VAL A 373 10.18 -11.27 -3.57
N VAL A 374 9.68 -10.79 -2.43
CA VAL A 374 9.80 -11.47 -1.12
C VAL A 374 8.56 -12.32 -0.96
N LEU A 375 8.69 -13.63 -1.19
CA LEU A 375 7.56 -14.55 -1.07
C LEU A 375 7.42 -15.01 0.37
N GLU A 376 6.25 -14.74 0.96
CA GLU A 376 5.99 -15.04 2.36
C GLU A 376 5.10 -16.27 2.54
N CYS A 377 5.41 -17.04 3.58
CA CYS A 377 4.66 -18.22 4.00
C CYS A 377 3.35 -17.80 4.68
N ASP A 378 2.31 -18.59 4.52
CA ASP A 378 0.99 -18.41 5.17
C ASP A 378 1.10 -18.68 6.68
N LEU A 379 1.58 -17.69 7.44
CA LEU A 379 1.84 -17.81 8.87
C LEU A 379 1.82 -16.46 9.57
N GLU A 380 0.87 -16.29 10.49
CA GLU A 380 0.80 -15.15 11.41
C GLU A 380 0.10 -15.56 12.72
N THR A 381 0.57 -15.02 13.85
CA THR A 381 -0.01 -15.29 15.18
C THR A 381 -0.08 -14.02 16.04
N HIS A 382 -0.37 -12.87 15.41
CA HIS A 382 -0.24 -11.54 16.04
C HIS A 382 -1.11 -11.37 17.30
N GLY A 383 -2.31 -11.94 17.32
CA GLY A 383 -3.20 -11.88 18.49
C GLY A 383 -2.61 -12.42 19.80
N PHE A 384 -1.54 -13.22 19.75
CA PHE A 384 -0.82 -13.66 20.95
C PHE A 384 0.02 -12.56 21.60
N GLU A 385 0.31 -11.46 20.91
CA GLU A 385 1.02 -10.31 21.48
C GLU A 385 0.27 -9.74 22.69
N ARG A 386 -1.06 -9.66 22.62
CA ARG A 386 -1.92 -9.16 23.71
C ARG A 386 -1.81 -9.95 25.01
N VAL A 387 -1.40 -11.19 24.93
CA VAL A 387 -1.16 -12.06 26.10
C VAL A 387 0.33 -12.28 26.36
N GLY A 388 1.20 -11.43 25.81
CA GLY A 388 2.65 -11.48 25.95
C GLY A 388 3.26 -12.76 25.36
N TRP A 389 2.73 -13.23 24.24
CA TRP A 389 3.14 -14.45 23.52
C TRP A 389 2.94 -15.75 24.30
N ALA A 390 2.17 -15.76 25.37
CA ALA A 390 1.88 -16.96 26.15
C ALA A 390 1.07 -17.98 25.32
N GLY A 391 1.58 -19.21 25.20
CA GLY A 391 0.92 -20.27 24.43
C GLY A 391 1.00 -20.10 22.90
N ASN A 392 1.91 -19.22 22.41
CA ASN A 392 2.10 -19.00 20.99
C ASN A 392 2.52 -20.30 20.25
N PRO A 393 1.84 -20.69 19.18
CA PRO A 393 2.16 -21.83 18.33
C PRO A 393 3.60 -21.87 17.82
N SER A 394 4.27 -20.73 17.65
CA SER A 394 5.64 -20.61 17.11
C SER A 394 6.69 -21.33 17.96
N ASP A 395 6.45 -21.54 19.25
CA ASP A 395 7.36 -22.25 20.17
C ASP A 395 6.75 -23.53 20.75
N ASP A 396 5.54 -23.92 20.32
CA ASP A 396 4.88 -25.16 20.77
C ASP A 396 5.19 -26.32 19.81
N PRO A 397 5.84 -27.39 20.28
CA PRO A 397 6.16 -28.57 19.45
C PRO A 397 4.95 -29.24 18.79
N ALA A 398 3.73 -29.09 19.35
CA ALA A 398 2.51 -29.65 18.80
C ALA A 398 2.17 -29.07 17.41
N TRP A 399 2.67 -27.88 17.09
CA TRP A 399 2.43 -27.19 15.83
C TRP A 399 3.55 -27.35 14.80
N ARG A 400 4.67 -27.98 15.16
CA ARG A 400 5.85 -28.07 14.32
C ARG A 400 5.58 -28.63 12.92
N GLU A 401 4.77 -29.67 12.81
CA GLU A 401 4.45 -30.29 11.52
C GLU A 401 3.65 -29.34 10.61
N ALA A 402 2.73 -28.57 11.20
CA ALA A 402 1.97 -27.56 10.44
C ALA A 402 2.86 -26.43 9.93
N TYR A 403 3.83 -25.96 10.74
CA TYR A 403 4.80 -24.93 10.33
C TYR A 403 5.69 -25.41 9.20
N LEU A 404 6.20 -26.63 9.29
CA LEU A 404 7.02 -27.20 8.23
C LEU A 404 6.23 -27.42 6.94
N ASP A 405 5.02 -27.99 7.02
CA ASP A 405 4.15 -28.21 5.84
C ASP A 405 3.82 -26.89 5.13
N ARG A 406 3.63 -25.79 5.88
CA ARG A 406 3.34 -24.46 5.30
C ARG A 406 4.52 -23.94 4.48
N ILE A 407 5.71 -23.98 5.02
CA ILE A 407 6.90 -23.49 4.30
C ILE A 407 7.28 -24.43 3.15
N GLU A 408 7.15 -25.76 3.34
CA GLU A 408 7.39 -26.73 2.28
C GLU A 408 6.48 -26.50 1.07
N ARG A 409 5.17 -26.32 1.31
CA ARG A 409 4.21 -26.02 0.24
C ARG A 409 4.47 -24.68 -0.43
N THR A 410 4.87 -23.68 0.33
CA THR A 410 5.24 -22.37 -0.19
C THR A 410 6.42 -22.49 -1.16
N VAL A 411 7.51 -23.08 -0.71
CA VAL A 411 8.75 -23.16 -1.51
C VAL A 411 8.59 -24.11 -2.71
N GLU A 412 8.05 -25.30 -2.48
CA GLU A 412 7.92 -26.32 -3.56
C GLU A 412 6.97 -25.85 -4.66
N ARG A 413 5.87 -25.14 -4.33
CA ARG A 413 4.94 -24.63 -5.34
C ARG A 413 5.60 -23.63 -6.27
N ASP A 414 6.40 -22.70 -5.70
CA ASP A 414 6.81 -21.48 -6.39
C ASP A 414 8.33 -21.42 -6.71
N LYS A 415 9.07 -22.50 -6.47
CA LYS A 415 10.55 -22.55 -6.61
C LYS A 415 11.09 -22.18 -8.00
N ASN A 416 10.26 -22.28 -9.06
CA ASN A 416 10.68 -21.99 -10.44
C ASN A 416 10.63 -20.52 -10.85
N HIS A 417 10.09 -19.63 -10.02
CA HIS A 417 9.95 -18.21 -10.37
C HIS A 417 11.26 -17.42 -10.18
N PRO A 418 11.79 -16.76 -11.22
CA PRO A 418 13.00 -15.94 -11.11
C PRO A 418 12.76 -14.64 -10.31
N SER A 419 11.54 -14.12 -10.26
CA SER A 419 11.18 -12.93 -9.47
C SER A 419 11.41 -13.12 -7.98
N ILE A 420 11.26 -14.35 -7.45
CA ILE A 420 11.48 -14.63 -6.03
C ILE A 420 12.97 -14.56 -5.72
N VAL A 421 13.37 -13.57 -4.91
CA VAL A 421 14.75 -13.36 -4.49
C VAL A 421 14.97 -13.61 -3.01
N LEU A 422 13.89 -13.75 -2.23
CA LEU A 422 13.93 -13.93 -0.79
C LEU A 422 12.73 -14.76 -0.34
N TRP A 423 12.96 -15.78 0.49
CA TRP A 423 11.93 -16.55 1.18
C TRP A 423 11.66 -15.95 2.54
N SER A 424 10.40 -15.69 2.88
CA SER A 424 9.98 -15.19 4.18
C SER A 424 9.16 -16.23 4.93
N LEU A 425 9.48 -16.42 6.22
CA LEU A 425 8.91 -17.50 7.02
C LEU A 425 7.48 -17.21 7.50
N GLY A 426 7.06 -15.95 7.45
CA GLY A 426 5.77 -15.49 7.93
C GLY A 426 5.85 -14.06 8.45
N ASN A 427 4.76 -13.62 9.06
CA ASN A 427 4.60 -12.31 9.66
C ASN A 427 4.33 -12.43 11.17
N GLU A 428 4.58 -11.42 11.94
CA GLU A 428 4.19 -11.13 13.33
C GLU A 428 3.78 -12.36 14.19
N ALA A 429 4.60 -13.40 14.15
CA ALA A 429 4.37 -14.66 14.83
C ALA A 429 5.25 -14.82 16.09
N GLY A 430 5.80 -13.72 16.62
CA GLY A 430 6.77 -13.75 17.70
C GLY A 430 8.06 -14.45 17.28
N THR A 431 8.63 -15.26 18.16
CA THR A 431 9.80 -16.10 17.83
C THR A 431 9.64 -17.49 18.46
N GLY A 432 10.33 -18.52 17.90
CA GLY A 432 10.21 -19.86 18.44
C GLY A 432 10.96 -20.93 17.66
N ALA A 433 11.00 -22.12 18.24
CA ALA A 433 11.71 -23.27 17.69
C ALA A 433 11.14 -23.72 16.33
N ASN A 434 9.84 -23.51 16.07
CA ASN A 434 9.18 -23.90 14.84
C ASN A 434 9.64 -23.03 13.67
N LEU A 435 9.77 -21.71 13.88
CA LEU A 435 10.32 -20.76 12.88
C LEU A 435 11.79 -21.09 12.55
N ALA A 436 12.60 -21.39 13.57
CA ALA A 436 13.99 -21.81 13.34
C ALA A 436 14.06 -23.13 12.54
N ALA A 437 13.09 -24.05 12.75
CA ALA A 437 13.00 -25.29 11.98
C ALA A 437 12.59 -25.05 10.53
N MET A 438 11.67 -24.12 10.26
CA MET A 438 11.30 -23.69 8.89
C MET A 438 12.52 -23.13 8.17
N SER A 439 13.28 -22.23 8.82
CA SER A 439 14.49 -21.65 8.24
C SER A 439 15.54 -22.73 7.91
N ALA A 440 15.76 -23.67 8.82
CA ALA A 440 16.71 -24.77 8.60
C ALA A 440 16.27 -25.66 7.42
N TRP A 441 14.98 -25.87 7.24
CA TRP A 441 14.43 -26.62 6.11
C TRP A 441 14.66 -25.85 4.79
N VAL A 442 14.36 -24.54 4.74
CA VAL A 442 14.59 -23.72 3.54
C VAL A 442 16.05 -23.70 3.13
N HIS A 443 16.98 -23.47 4.08
CA HIS A 443 18.41 -23.51 3.79
C HIS A 443 18.89 -24.87 3.25
N GLY A 444 18.27 -25.95 3.73
CA GLY A 444 18.58 -27.30 3.20
C GLY A 444 18.00 -27.56 1.83
N ARG A 445 16.86 -26.96 1.48
CA ARG A 445 16.14 -27.17 0.22
C ARG A 445 16.59 -26.22 -0.87
N ASP A 446 16.74 -24.96 -0.55
CA ASP A 446 17.14 -23.87 -1.45
C ASP A 446 18.24 -23.01 -0.82
N PRO A 447 19.48 -23.41 -0.95
CA PRO A 447 20.60 -22.68 -0.37
C PRO A 447 20.96 -21.39 -1.14
N GLU A 448 20.35 -21.14 -2.29
CA GLU A 448 20.67 -20.01 -3.16
C GLU A 448 19.88 -18.75 -2.81
N ARG A 449 18.63 -18.90 -2.36
CA ARG A 449 17.79 -17.78 -1.95
C ARG A 449 17.80 -17.60 -0.44
N PRO A 450 18.13 -16.38 0.06
CA PRO A 450 18.22 -16.11 1.49
C PRO A 450 16.85 -16.21 2.18
N VAL A 451 16.89 -16.33 3.51
CA VAL A 451 15.72 -16.42 4.39
C VAL A 451 15.52 -15.12 5.15
N HIS A 452 14.29 -14.63 5.15
CA HIS A 452 13.80 -13.45 5.87
C HIS A 452 12.77 -13.86 6.93
N TYR A 453 12.76 -13.15 8.02
CA TYR A 453 11.68 -13.08 9.00
C TYR A 453 11.95 -11.93 9.98
N GLU A 454 11.02 -10.99 10.16
CA GLU A 454 11.21 -9.82 11.03
C GLU A 454 11.37 -10.20 12.49
N GLY A 455 10.56 -11.16 12.98
CA GLY A 455 10.57 -11.60 14.38
C GLY A 455 11.82 -12.37 14.83
N ASP A 456 12.82 -12.60 13.97
CA ASP A 456 14.15 -13.06 14.39
C ASP A 456 14.98 -11.91 14.96
N TYR A 457 14.50 -11.31 16.05
CA TYR A 457 15.12 -10.13 16.67
C TYR A 457 16.60 -10.32 17.00
N THR A 458 17.02 -11.54 17.29
CA THR A 458 18.42 -11.88 17.62
C THR A 458 19.27 -12.20 16.40
N GLY A 459 18.69 -12.38 15.24
CA GLY A 459 19.35 -12.76 13.99
C GLY A 459 19.91 -14.18 14.03
N GLY A 460 19.25 -15.08 14.74
CA GLY A 460 19.73 -16.44 15.01
C GLY A 460 19.62 -17.39 13.83
N TYR A 461 18.61 -17.20 12.96
CA TYR A 461 18.26 -18.15 11.90
C TYR A 461 17.88 -17.54 10.56
N THR A 462 17.87 -16.22 10.43
CA THR A 462 17.62 -15.51 9.13
C THR A 462 18.92 -14.98 8.53
N ASP A 463 18.90 -14.62 7.26
CA ASP A 463 20.05 -14.08 6.52
C ASP A 463 20.01 -12.55 6.39
N VAL A 464 18.84 -11.96 6.55
CA VAL A 464 18.57 -10.53 6.46
C VAL A 464 18.11 -10.02 7.82
N TYR A 465 18.61 -8.86 8.23
CA TYR A 465 18.04 -8.12 9.37
C TYR A 465 16.87 -7.30 8.89
N SER A 466 15.76 -7.38 9.58
CA SER A 466 14.55 -6.66 9.21
C SER A 466 13.89 -6.01 10.41
N ARG A 467 13.16 -4.92 10.17
CA ARG A 467 12.35 -4.23 11.17
C ARG A 467 11.10 -3.66 10.50
N MET A 468 10.04 -3.54 11.32
CA MET A 468 8.82 -2.80 10.99
C MET A 468 8.87 -1.42 11.63
N TYR A 469 8.44 -0.39 10.90
CA TYR A 469 8.20 0.97 11.35
C TYR A 469 9.32 1.61 12.17
N SER A 470 10.58 1.26 11.89
CA SER A 470 11.72 1.93 12.51
C SER A 470 11.69 3.42 12.21
N SER A 471 11.90 4.25 13.25
CA SER A 471 11.99 5.69 13.07
C SER A 471 13.23 6.08 12.24
N ILE A 472 13.25 7.32 11.72
CA ILE A 472 14.38 7.84 10.95
C ILE A 472 15.69 7.75 11.76
N PRO A 473 15.77 8.19 13.04
CA PRO A 473 16.99 8.06 13.83
C PRO A 473 17.35 6.59 14.14
N GLU A 474 16.38 5.72 14.34
CA GLU A 474 16.63 4.30 14.54
C GLU A 474 17.23 3.67 13.27
N THR A 475 16.66 3.97 12.11
CA THR A 475 17.15 3.51 10.80
C THR A 475 18.55 4.04 10.51
N GLU A 476 18.84 5.31 10.83
CA GLU A 476 20.19 5.87 10.73
C GLU A 476 21.18 5.14 11.64
N ARG A 477 20.78 4.81 12.86
CA ARG A 477 21.60 4.04 13.81
C ARG A 477 21.85 2.61 13.32
N ILE A 478 20.86 1.98 12.69
CA ILE A 478 21.01 0.67 12.05
C ILE A 478 22.00 0.77 10.89
N GLY A 479 21.91 1.78 10.06
CA GLY A 479 22.79 2.01 8.90
C GLY A 479 24.24 2.30 9.28
N THR A 480 24.49 2.89 10.46
CA THR A 480 25.81 3.37 10.87
C THR A 480 26.76 2.22 11.21
N ASP A 481 27.87 2.12 10.48
CA ASP A 481 28.93 1.14 10.74
C ASP A 481 29.69 1.44 12.03
N GLY A 482 30.17 0.37 12.69
CA GLY A 482 31.06 0.46 13.85
C GLY A 482 30.45 1.09 15.10
N SER A 483 29.13 1.30 15.14
CA SER A 483 28.43 1.78 16.31
C SER A 483 28.53 0.80 17.47
N LEU A 484 28.93 1.28 18.65
CA LEU A 484 28.92 0.51 19.91
C LEU A 484 27.54 0.52 20.57
N THR A 485 26.60 1.32 20.10
CA THR A 485 25.24 1.37 20.64
C THR A 485 24.50 0.10 20.23
N PRO A 486 23.95 -0.68 21.16
CA PRO A 486 23.15 -1.84 20.80
C PRO A 486 21.95 -1.45 19.93
N LEU A 487 21.60 -2.32 18.98
CA LEU A 487 20.32 -2.22 18.27
C LEU A 487 19.19 -2.51 19.25
N LEU A 488 18.03 -1.98 18.96
CA LEU A 488 16.88 -2.09 19.85
C LEU A 488 16.51 -3.56 20.10
N GLY A 489 16.30 -3.90 21.37
CA GLY A 489 15.98 -5.26 21.78
C GLY A 489 17.12 -6.28 21.67
N CYS A 490 18.34 -5.85 21.27
CA CYS A 490 19.49 -6.72 21.06
C CYS A 490 20.57 -6.51 22.12
N SER A 491 21.19 -7.60 22.55
CA SER A 491 22.47 -7.55 23.26
C SER A 491 23.60 -7.06 22.34
N PRO A 492 24.77 -6.64 22.86
CA PRO A 492 25.89 -6.25 21.99
C PRO A 492 26.35 -7.32 20.99
N GLY A 493 26.28 -8.60 21.36
CA GLY A 493 26.62 -9.72 20.48
C GLY A 493 25.59 -9.93 19.37
N GLU A 494 24.32 -9.84 19.68
CA GLU A 494 23.21 -9.90 18.71
C GLU A 494 23.24 -8.69 17.77
N SER A 495 23.49 -7.50 18.32
CA SER A 495 23.67 -6.28 17.49
C SER A 495 24.81 -6.42 16.49
N ALA A 496 25.96 -7.00 16.89
CA ALA A 496 27.06 -7.26 15.99
C ALA A 496 26.67 -8.27 14.89
N ARG A 497 25.92 -9.31 15.24
CA ARG A 497 25.40 -10.29 14.28
C ARG A 497 24.44 -9.65 13.30
N GLN A 498 23.45 -8.88 13.77
CA GLN A 498 22.50 -8.16 12.90
C GLN A 498 23.22 -7.14 11.99
N ARG A 499 24.23 -6.44 12.50
CA ARG A 499 25.02 -5.52 11.69
C ARG A 499 25.91 -6.19 10.63
N SER A 500 26.15 -7.50 10.68
CA SER A 500 26.82 -8.21 9.60
C SER A 500 25.93 -8.62 8.44
N LYS A 501 24.62 -8.34 8.53
CA LYS A 501 23.61 -8.68 7.53
C LYS A 501 23.13 -7.44 6.76
N PRO A 502 22.62 -7.59 5.53
CA PRO A 502 21.84 -6.54 4.89
C PRO A 502 20.62 -6.20 5.72
N PHE A 503 20.18 -4.94 5.68
CA PHE A 503 19.00 -4.47 6.39
C PHE A 503 17.86 -4.12 5.45
N LEU A 504 16.65 -4.49 5.83
CA LEU A 504 15.43 -4.31 5.09
C LEU A 504 14.31 -3.78 6.02
N LEU A 505 13.60 -2.74 5.60
CA LEU A 505 12.34 -2.32 6.22
C LEU A 505 11.21 -3.14 5.61
N CYS A 506 10.83 -4.27 6.22
CA CYS A 506 9.77 -5.11 5.65
C CYS A 506 8.40 -4.43 5.70
N GLU A 507 8.21 -3.49 6.63
CA GLU A 507 7.09 -2.57 6.67
C GLU A 507 7.57 -1.20 7.15
N TYR A 508 7.14 -0.13 6.48
CA TYR A 508 7.45 1.23 6.91
C TYR A 508 6.49 2.24 6.26
N VAL A 509 6.49 3.47 6.76
CA VAL A 509 5.69 4.60 6.25
C VAL A 509 4.24 4.21 6.00
N HIS A 510 3.55 3.79 7.08
CA HIS A 510 2.16 3.33 7.07
C HIS A 510 1.24 4.32 6.36
N ALA A 511 0.56 3.88 5.30
CA ALA A 511 -0.14 4.74 4.34
C ALA A 511 -1.62 5.00 4.69
N MET A 512 -2.03 4.71 5.91
CA MET A 512 -3.42 4.87 6.35
C MET A 512 -3.93 6.31 6.20
N GLY A 513 -4.99 6.49 5.43
CA GLY A 513 -5.62 7.77 5.19
C GLY A 513 -4.70 8.79 4.49
N ASN A 514 -4.71 10.06 4.93
CA ASN A 514 -3.84 11.08 4.37
C ASN A 514 -2.42 11.01 4.98
N GLY A 515 -1.51 10.45 4.21
CA GLY A 515 -0.10 10.17 4.51
C GLY A 515 0.49 9.26 3.44
N PRO A 516 1.66 8.65 3.71
CA PRO A 516 2.57 8.95 4.82
C PRO A 516 3.44 10.19 4.58
N GLY A 517 3.94 10.80 5.65
CA GLY A 517 4.90 11.91 5.59
C GLY A 517 6.36 11.46 5.73
N ALA A 518 7.30 12.32 5.30
CA ALA A 518 8.76 12.18 5.48
C ALA A 518 9.40 10.93 4.83
N ILE A 519 8.81 10.38 3.79
CA ILE A 519 9.34 9.23 3.03
C ILE A 519 10.75 9.52 2.50
N ASP A 520 11.01 10.75 2.04
CA ASP A 520 12.28 11.17 1.46
C ASP A 520 13.47 11.06 2.43
N GLN A 521 13.21 11.16 3.73
CA GLN A 521 14.27 11.01 4.73
C GLN A 521 14.76 9.56 4.87
N TYR A 522 13.89 8.58 4.67
CA TYR A 522 14.30 7.17 4.59
C TYR A 522 15.13 6.91 3.34
N GLU A 523 14.73 7.46 2.20
CA GLU A 523 15.48 7.32 0.96
C GLU A 523 16.88 7.94 1.05
N ASP A 524 17.00 9.10 1.70
CA ASP A 524 18.28 9.74 1.99
C ASP A 524 19.21 8.84 2.85
N LEU A 525 18.65 8.05 3.78
CA LEU A 525 19.40 7.08 4.56
C LEU A 525 19.85 5.89 3.71
N VAL A 526 19.00 5.38 2.83
CA VAL A 526 19.34 4.29 1.89
C VAL A 526 20.47 4.69 0.95
N ASP A 527 20.50 5.96 0.51
CA ASP A 527 21.59 6.50 -0.31
C ASP A 527 22.91 6.59 0.49
N ARG A 528 22.82 6.97 1.77
CA ARG A 528 23.99 7.18 2.64
C ARG A 528 24.62 5.88 3.14
N PHE A 529 23.80 4.87 3.41
CA PHE A 529 24.23 3.64 4.06
C PHE A 529 23.99 2.42 3.16
N PRO A 530 25.03 1.93 2.49
CA PRO A 530 24.90 0.85 1.51
C PRO A 530 24.36 -0.50 2.06
N ARG A 531 24.35 -0.73 3.38
CA ARG A 531 23.69 -1.89 4.01
C ARG A 531 22.17 -1.76 4.11
N LEU A 532 21.61 -0.55 3.97
CA LEU A 532 20.17 -0.33 3.93
C LEU A 532 19.69 -0.62 2.51
N HIS A 533 18.80 -1.57 2.36
CA HIS A 533 18.32 -2.05 1.06
C HIS A 533 16.91 -1.56 0.72
N GLY A 534 16.48 -0.45 1.31
CA GLY A 534 15.12 0.08 1.14
C GLY A 534 14.08 -0.71 1.95
N GLY A 535 12.90 -0.87 1.40
CA GLY A 535 11.82 -1.55 2.12
C GLY A 535 10.52 -1.63 1.35
N PHE A 536 9.47 -2.03 2.08
CA PHE A 536 8.12 -2.23 1.57
C PHE A 536 7.14 -1.36 2.34
N VAL A 537 6.48 -0.44 1.63
CA VAL A 537 5.43 0.41 2.22
C VAL A 537 4.27 -0.46 2.69
N TRP A 538 3.72 -0.20 3.84
CA TRP A 538 2.46 -0.74 4.29
C TRP A 538 1.34 0.24 3.95
N GLU A 539 0.39 -0.04 3.02
CA GLU A 539 0.52 -1.09 2.04
C GLU A 539 0.04 -0.61 0.64
N TRP A 540 -0.17 -1.55 -0.31
CA TRP A 540 -0.53 -1.19 -1.69
C TRP A 540 -1.94 -0.62 -1.83
N ARG A 541 -2.97 -1.29 -1.25
CA ARG A 541 -4.39 -0.96 -1.50
C ARG A 541 -5.24 -1.08 -0.25
N ASP A 542 -6.17 -0.12 -0.04
CA ASP A 542 -7.24 -0.24 0.93
C ASP A 542 -8.08 -1.50 0.71
N HIS A 543 -8.46 -2.20 1.79
CA HIS A 543 -9.27 -3.42 1.72
C HIS A 543 -10.78 -3.15 1.92
N GLY A 544 -11.28 -1.96 1.61
CA GLY A 544 -12.70 -1.65 1.74
C GLY A 544 -13.58 -2.58 0.91
N LEU A 545 -14.59 -3.14 1.56
CA LEU A 545 -15.60 -3.95 0.90
C LEU A 545 -16.76 -3.06 0.42
N ARG A 546 -17.21 -3.24 -0.82
CA ARG A 546 -18.34 -2.48 -1.36
C ARG A 546 -19.63 -2.84 -0.64
N ALA A 547 -20.25 -1.84 -0.04
CA ALA A 547 -21.49 -1.98 0.68
C ALA A 547 -22.49 -0.89 0.26
N ARG A 548 -23.75 -1.02 0.71
CA ARG A 548 -24.80 -0.04 0.47
C ARG A 548 -25.56 0.27 1.74
N THR A 549 -25.87 1.56 1.94
CA THR A 549 -26.79 1.95 3.00
C THR A 549 -28.21 1.42 2.72
N PRO A 550 -29.10 1.43 3.71
CA PRO A 550 -30.53 1.08 3.48
C PRO A 550 -31.21 1.93 2.40
N GLU A 551 -30.73 3.15 2.18
CA GLU A 551 -31.22 4.07 1.14
C GLU A 551 -30.59 3.77 -0.24
N GLY A 552 -29.63 2.84 -0.32
CA GLY A 552 -28.97 2.40 -1.55
C GLY A 552 -27.73 3.21 -1.93
N VAL A 553 -27.21 4.04 -1.01
CA VAL A 553 -25.94 4.78 -1.25
C VAL A 553 -24.77 3.81 -1.13
N GLU A 554 -23.93 3.78 -2.14
CA GLU A 554 -22.75 2.93 -2.19
C GLU A 554 -21.59 3.55 -1.40
N TYR A 555 -20.86 2.71 -0.65
CA TYR A 555 -19.66 3.13 0.09
C TYR A 555 -18.70 1.94 0.25
N TYR A 556 -17.50 2.19 0.73
CA TYR A 556 -16.52 1.16 1.09
C TYR A 556 -16.53 0.94 2.60
N ALA A 557 -16.95 -0.26 3.00
CA ALA A 557 -17.10 -0.66 4.39
C ALA A 557 -15.75 -1.06 5.00
N TYR A 558 -15.60 -0.78 6.29
CA TYR A 558 -14.47 -1.20 7.12
C TYR A 558 -14.95 -1.87 8.42
N GLY A 559 -14.04 -2.23 9.31
CA GLY A 559 -14.37 -2.97 10.53
C GLY A 559 -15.41 -2.28 11.40
N GLY A 560 -16.44 -3.03 11.82
CA GLY A 560 -17.60 -2.55 12.58
C GLY A 560 -18.85 -2.27 11.73
N ASP A 561 -18.70 -2.07 10.43
CA ASP A 561 -19.82 -1.72 9.53
C ASP A 561 -20.79 -2.89 9.31
N PHE A 562 -20.34 -4.11 9.52
CA PHE A 562 -21.16 -5.32 9.43
C PHE A 562 -21.76 -5.74 10.77
N GLY A 563 -21.52 -4.96 11.86
CA GLY A 563 -22.09 -5.18 13.19
C GLY A 563 -21.29 -6.16 14.04
N GLU A 564 -20.07 -6.49 13.66
CA GLU A 564 -19.13 -7.23 14.48
C GLU A 564 -18.76 -6.45 15.75
N VAL A 565 -18.73 -7.17 16.89
CA VAL A 565 -18.44 -6.55 18.20
C VAL A 565 -16.94 -6.39 18.42
N VAL A 566 -16.15 -7.31 17.89
CA VAL A 566 -14.68 -7.27 17.93
C VAL A 566 -14.20 -6.88 16.56
N HIS A 567 -13.58 -5.71 16.44
CA HIS A 567 -13.05 -5.18 15.17
C HIS A 567 -12.01 -4.10 15.43
N ASP A 568 -11.16 -3.85 14.44
CA ASP A 568 -10.14 -2.80 14.48
C ASP A 568 -10.48 -1.59 13.59
N GLY A 569 -11.78 -1.39 13.27
CA GLY A 569 -12.30 -0.19 12.61
C GLY A 569 -11.76 0.00 11.19
N ASN A 570 -11.40 1.25 10.88
CA ASN A 570 -10.87 1.61 9.57
C ASN A 570 -9.36 1.32 9.41
N PHE A 571 -8.75 0.53 10.29
CA PHE A 571 -7.33 0.19 10.18
C PHE A 571 -7.01 -0.59 8.89
N VAL A 572 -7.99 -1.26 8.32
CA VAL A 572 -7.97 -1.93 7.01
C VAL A 572 -7.92 -0.96 5.80
N MET A 573 -8.00 0.36 6.05
CA MET A 573 -7.92 1.42 5.02
C MET A 573 -6.55 2.09 5.05
N ASP A 574 -5.51 1.35 4.72
CA ASP A 574 -4.10 1.71 4.88
C ASP A 574 -3.30 1.62 3.58
N GLY A 575 -4.01 1.65 2.44
CA GLY A 575 -3.44 1.55 1.11
C GLY A 575 -2.96 2.87 0.51
N MET A 576 -1.88 2.79 -0.29
CA MET A 576 -1.49 3.87 -1.21
C MET A 576 -2.45 4.03 -2.39
N VAL A 577 -3.30 3.05 -2.63
CA VAL A 577 -4.39 3.06 -3.61
C VAL A 577 -5.69 2.86 -2.87
N LEU A 578 -6.66 3.75 -3.07
CA LEU A 578 -7.98 3.63 -2.46
C LEU A 578 -8.71 2.38 -2.96
N SER A 579 -9.74 1.95 -2.23
CA SER A 579 -10.51 0.74 -2.56
C SER A 579 -11.08 0.73 -3.99
N ASP A 580 -11.38 1.89 -4.56
CA ASP A 580 -11.87 2.04 -5.95
C ASP A 580 -10.78 2.02 -7.03
N GLY A 581 -9.51 1.90 -6.63
CA GLY A 581 -8.36 1.93 -7.54
C GLY A 581 -7.78 3.34 -7.78
N THR A 582 -8.28 4.37 -7.10
CA THR A 582 -7.73 5.73 -7.21
C THR A 582 -6.39 5.83 -6.47
N PRO A 583 -5.29 6.25 -7.14
CA PRO A 583 -4.02 6.52 -6.46
C PRO A 583 -4.15 7.64 -5.43
N SER A 584 -3.69 7.43 -4.20
CA SER A 584 -3.63 8.47 -3.18
C SER A 584 -2.56 9.51 -3.49
N PRO A 585 -2.64 10.73 -2.93
CA PRO A 585 -1.56 11.71 -3.01
C PRO A 585 -0.21 11.17 -2.52
N GLY A 586 -0.21 10.32 -1.49
CA GLY A 586 0.98 9.64 -0.98
C GLY A 586 1.70 8.78 -2.01
N LEU A 587 0.96 8.13 -2.92
CA LEU A 587 1.57 7.34 -4.00
C LEU A 587 2.29 8.21 -5.04
N PHE A 588 1.80 9.41 -5.31
CA PHE A 588 2.52 10.38 -6.18
C PHE A 588 3.79 10.92 -5.50
N GLU A 589 3.73 11.16 -4.20
CA GLU A 589 4.89 11.55 -3.40
C GLU A 589 5.95 10.44 -3.43
N TRP A 590 5.57 9.20 -3.17
CA TRP A 590 6.39 8.01 -3.30
C TRP A 590 7.07 7.92 -4.67
N LYS A 591 6.29 8.01 -5.75
CA LYS A 591 6.79 7.93 -7.14
C LYS A 591 7.97 8.86 -7.38
N GLN A 592 7.88 10.08 -6.89
CA GLN A 592 8.92 11.10 -7.10
C GLN A 592 10.17 10.84 -6.25
N ILE A 593 9.99 10.32 -5.04
CA ILE A 593 11.09 10.03 -4.11
C ILE A 593 11.94 8.85 -4.60
N VAL A 594 11.27 7.75 -4.99
CA VAL A 594 11.95 6.51 -5.43
C VAL A 594 12.24 6.48 -6.92
N ALA A 595 12.20 7.62 -7.59
CA ALA A 595 12.40 7.70 -9.03
C ALA A 595 13.68 6.99 -9.49
N PRO A 596 13.60 6.09 -10.49
CA PRO A 596 14.75 5.33 -10.96
C PRO A 596 15.79 6.18 -11.71
N VAL A 597 15.41 7.40 -12.09
CA VAL A 597 16.30 8.42 -12.64
C VAL A 597 16.04 9.73 -11.90
N ARG A 598 17.03 10.18 -11.13
CA ARG A 598 16.93 11.43 -10.37
C ARG A 598 17.40 12.61 -11.21
N LEU A 599 16.61 13.68 -11.24
CA LEU A 599 16.89 14.90 -11.97
C LEU A 599 17.19 16.05 -11.00
N THR A 600 18.44 16.49 -10.94
CA THR A 600 18.82 17.69 -10.19
C THR A 600 19.01 18.87 -11.18
N VAL A 601 17.94 19.69 -11.27
CA VAL A 601 17.93 20.84 -12.18
C VAL A 601 18.58 22.04 -11.53
N ARG A 602 19.47 22.73 -12.27
CA ARG A 602 20.18 23.95 -11.84
C ARG A 602 20.09 25.01 -12.92
N GLY A 603 20.56 26.23 -12.60
CA GLY A 603 20.54 27.32 -13.57
C GLY A 603 21.47 27.15 -14.78
N ASP A 604 22.47 26.29 -14.66
CA ASP A 604 23.49 26.00 -15.68
C ASP A 604 23.32 24.63 -16.36
N GLY A 605 22.48 23.77 -15.82
CA GLY A 605 22.32 22.42 -16.39
C GLY A 605 21.43 21.52 -15.58
N VAL A 606 21.42 20.27 -15.99
CA VAL A 606 20.69 19.17 -15.31
C VAL A 606 21.66 18.04 -15.02
N VAL A 607 21.73 17.61 -13.77
CA VAL A 607 22.40 16.35 -13.43
C VAL A 607 21.36 15.25 -13.55
N ILE A 608 21.64 14.30 -14.45
CA ILE A 608 20.86 13.09 -14.65
C ILE A 608 21.60 11.96 -13.94
N GLU A 609 21.02 11.43 -12.88
CA GLU A 609 21.58 10.31 -12.11
C GLU A 609 20.71 9.08 -12.36
N ASN A 610 21.30 8.05 -12.98
CA ASN A 610 20.62 6.78 -13.24
C ASN A 610 20.81 5.85 -12.03
N ARG A 611 19.74 5.62 -11.27
CA ARG A 611 19.70 4.81 -10.05
C ARG A 611 19.16 3.40 -10.29
N ARG A 612 18.96 3.03 -11.54
CA ARG A 612 18.50 1.70 -11.94
C ARG A 612 19.51 0.63 -11.53
N HIS A 613 19.02 -0.57 -11.39
CA HIS A 613 19.85 -1.74 -11.03
C HIS A 613 20.84 -2.11 -12.15
N ASP A 614 20.34 -2.24 -13.37
CA ASP A 614 21.15 -2.67 -14.53
C ASP A 614 20.81 -1.98 -15.85
N ALA A 615 19.65 -1.34 -15.96
CA ALA A 615 19.21 -0.69 -17.19
C ALA A 615 19.83 0.70 -17.37
N SER A 616 20.28 1.02 -18.60
CA SER A 616 20.71 2.38 -18.96
C SER A 616 19.50 3.29 -19.24
N THR A 617 19.75 4.59 -19.50
CA THR A 617 18.71 5.55 -19.86
C THR A 617 18.37 5.57 -21.37
N ALA A 618 18.72 4.52 -22.12
CA ALA A 618 18.51 4.46 -23.58
C ALA A 618 17.02 4.44 -23.99
N ASP A 619 16.12 4.07 -23.06
CA ASP A 619 14.68 4.04 -23.23
C ASP A 619 13.99 5.36 -22.87
N LEU A 620 14.76 6.40 -22.48
CA LEU A 620 14.26 7.67 -21.97
C LEU A 620 14.64 8.83 -22.87
N ARG A 621 13.77 9.83 -22.88
CA ARG A 621 14.06 11.19 -23.32
C ARG A 621 13.81 12.18 -22.19
N PHE A 622 14.52 13.31 -22.21
CA PHE A 622 14.46 14.34 -21.18
C PHE A 622 13.81 15.58 -21.75
N ALA A 623 12.51 15.75 -21.46
CA ALA A 623 11.74 16.90 -21.93
C ALA A 623 11.89 18.07 -20.95
N TRP A 624 12.13 19.29 -21.46
CA TRP A 624 12.21 20.47 -20.62
C TRP A 624 11.21 21.52 -21.03
N ARG A 625 10.76 22.34 -20.07
CA ARG A 625 9.95 23.53 -20.32
C ARG A 625 10.33 24.66 -19.36
N VAL A 626 10.26 25.89 -19.87
CA VAL A 626 10.39 27.12 -19.11
C VAL A 626 9.03 27.76 -18.96
N GLU A 627 8.64 28.01 -17.71
CA GLU A 627 7.36 28.63 -17.39
C GLU A 627 7.62 29.98 -16.70
N ARG A 628 6.95 31.05 -17.19
CA ARG A 628 6.94 32.35 -16.56
C ARG A 628 5.56 32.65 -15.99
N ASP A 629 5.52 32.90 -14.65
CA ASP A 629 4.27 33.10 -13.91
C ASP A 629 3.25 31.97 -14.18
N GLY A 630 3.76 30.72 -14.31
CA GLY A 630 2.99 29.51 -14.59
C GLY A 630 2.53 29.33 -16.03
N ARG A 631 3.08 30.11 -17.01
CA ARG A 631 2.78 29.96 -18.45
C ARG A 631 4.04 29.56 -19.21
N VAL A 632 3.93 28.51 -20.00
CA VAL A 632 5.03 27.99 -20.83
C VAL A 632 5.49 29.08 -21.82
N THR A 633 6.77 29.35 -21.84
CA THR A 633 7.42 30.32 -22.72
C THR A 633 8.42 29.68 -23.68
N ALA A 634 8.96 28.53 -23.32
CA ALA A 634 9.82 27.70 -24.15
C ALA A 634 9.76 26.25 -23.69
N GLU A 635 9.96 25.33 -24.62
CA GLU A 635 10.04 23.89 -24.33
C GLU A 635 10.92 23.17 -25.35
N GLY A 636 11.37 21.96 -25.03
CA GLY A 636 12.19 21.14 -25.92
C GLY A 636 12.64 19.83 -25.29
N VAL A 637 13.60 19.18 -25.91
CA VAL A 637 14.20 17.95 -25.42
C VAL A 637 15.71 18.21 -25.20
N LEU A 638 16.29 17.68 -24.15
CA LEU A 638 17.73 17.75 -23.89
C LEU A 638 18.47 16.77 -24.81
N ASP A 639 19.61 17.20 -25.33
CA ASP A 639 20.57 16.30 -26.00
C ASP A 639 21.44 15.63 -24.91
N ALA A 640 20.87 14.62 -24.29
CA ALA A 640 21.51 13.89 -23.18
C ALA A 640 22.14 12.60 -23.68
N PRO A 641 23.36 12.25 -23.25
CA PRO A 641 23.94 10.96 -23.54
C PRO A 641 23.20 9.85 -22.79
N VAL A 642 23.31 8.63 -23.27
CA VAL A 642 22.85 7.44 -22.53
C VAL A 642 23.71 7.29 -21.29
N VAL A 643 23.09 7.20 -20.13
CA VAL A 643 23.73 7.05 -18.81
C VAL A 643 23.60 5.61 -18.36
N ALA A 644 24.71 4.95 -18.04
CA ALA A 644 24.70 3.59 -17.53
C ALA A 644 24.09 3.54 -16.10
N ALA A 645 23.68 2.35 -15.66
CA ALA A 645 23.20 2.13 -14.31
C ALA A 645 24.27 2.54 -13.28
N GLY A 646 23.85 3.25 -12.22
CA GLY A 646 24.75 3.76 -11.18
C GLY A 646 25.59 4.99 -11.54
N ASP A 647 25.54 5.44 -12.79
CA ASP A 647 26.29 6.61 -13.24
C ASP A 647 25.46 7.90 -13.22
N ALA A 648 26.16 9.03 -13.29
CA ALA A 648 25.55 10.35 -13.39
C ALA A 648 26.26 11.23 -14.44
N VAL A 649 25.51 12.09 -15.10
CA VAL A 649 26.03 13.04 -16.08
C VAL A 649 25.44 14.44 -15.87
N HIS A 650 26.27 15.47 -16.06
CA HIS A 650 25.78 16.84 -16.16
C HIS A 650 25.55 17.19 -17.64
N VAL A 651 24.33 17.64 -17.96
CA VAL A 651 23.93 18.06 -19.30
C VAL A 651 23.68 19.58 -19.27
N GLU A 652 24.37 20.34 -20.13
CA GLU A 652 24.16 21.78 -20.25
C GLU A 652 22.77 22.07 -20.85
N LEU A 653 22.13 23.13 -20.37
CA LEU A 653 20.89 23.62 -20.94
C LEU A 653 21.14 24.39 -22.26
N PRO A 654 20.22 24.34 -23.21
CA PRO A 654 20.25 25.27 -24.33
C PRO A 654 20.14 26.72 -23.81
N PRO A 655 20.59 27.73 -24.57
CA PRO A 655 20.45 29.12 -24.17
C PRO A 655 18.99 29.47 -23.87
N LEU A 656 18.68 29.79 -22.62
CA LEU A 656 17.34 30.13 -22.16
C LEU A 656 17.15 31.67 -22.07
N GLU A 657 16.08 32.20 -22.62
CA GLU A 657 15.73 33.60 -22.48
C GLU A 657 14.98 33.83 -21.16
N VAL A 658 15.68 34.26 -20.12
CA VAL A 658 15.10 34.60 -18.81
C VAL A 658 14.82 36.08 -18.73
N ARG A 659 13.56 36.50 -18.80
CA ARG A 659 13.16 37.91 -18.74
C ARG A 659 12.96 38.35 -17.28
N PRO A 660 13.49 39.52 -16.87
CA PRO A 660 13.28 40.05 -15.54
C PRO A 660 11.81 40.42 -15.26
N GLY A 661 11.41 40.45 -13.99
CA GLY A 661 10.13 41.00 -13.54
C GLY A 661 8.99 39.98 -13.38
N GLY A 662 9.23 38.68 -13.59
CA GLY A 662 8.30 37.59 -13.28
C GLY A 662 8.99 36.45 -12.54
N GLU A 663 8.21 35.47 -12.10
CA GLU A 663 8.73 34.23 -11.53
C GLU A 663 8.92 33.21 -12.66
N THR A 664 10.15 32.77 -12.90
CA THR A 664 10.48 31.88 -14.03
C THR A 664 11.04 30.56 -13.51
N TRP A 665 10.41 29.47 -13.89
CA TRP A 665 10.75 28.11 -13.50
C TRP A 665 11.20 27.28 -14.72
N LEU A 666 12.21 26.44 -14.53
CA LEU A 666 12.60 25.39 -15.44
C LEU A 666 12.16 24.07 -14.86
N THR A 667 11.40 23.30 -15.62
CA THR A 667 11.00 21.93 -15.28
C THR A 667 11.61 20.99 -16.32
N VAL A 668 12.13 19.86 -15.86
CA VAL A 668 12.66 18.77 -16.71
C VAL A 668 11.99 17.47 -16.27
N ASP A 669 11.47 16.73 -17.23
CA ASP A 669 10.80 15.45 -17.03
C ASP A 669 11.61 14.34 -17.73
N ALA A 670 11.90 13.23 -17.03
CA ALA A 670 12.36 11.98 -17.63
C ALA A 670 11.15 11.18 -18.07
N VAL A 671 11.01 10.92 -19.36
CA VAL A 671 9.83 10.27 -19.93
C VAL A 671 10.22 9.08 -20.78
N LEU A 672 9.37 8.07 -20.84
CA LEU A 672 9.53 6.93 -21.75
C LEU A 672 9.53 7.39 -23.20
N ASP A 673 10.50 6.94 -24.00
CA ASP A 673 10.63 7.24 -25.41
C ASP A 673 9.85 6.27 -26.31
N ALA A 674 9.34 5.18 -25.76
CA ALA A 674 8.49 4.21 -26.42
C ALA A 674 7.53 3.57 -25.40
N PRO A 675 6.40 3.00 -25.86
CA PRO A 675 5.49 2.28 -24.96
C PRO A 675 6.14 1.00 -24.41
N THR A 676 5.76 0.63 -23.19
CA THR A 676 6.15 -0.61 -22.50
C THR A 676 4.93 -1.50 -22.28
N ALA A 677 5.10 -2.66 -21.62
CA ALA A 677 3.98 -3.52 -21.23
C ALA A 677 3.06 -2.90 -20.16
N TRP A 678 3.51 -1.81 -19.50
CA TRP A 678 2.83 -1.21 -18.34
C TRP A 678 2.54 0.29 -18.48
N ALA A 679 3.09 0.98 -19.49
CA ALA A 679 2.83 2.40 -19.73
C ALA A 679 2.98 2.79 -21.22
N GLU A 680 2.28 3.84 -21.60
CA GLU A 680 2.36 4.45 -22.92
C GLU A 680 3.64 5.29 -23.09
N GLU A 681 4.02 5.58 -24.35
CA GLU A 681 5.06 6.57 -24.68
C GLU A 681 4.76 7.92 -24.02
N GLY A 682 5.79 8.56 -23.49
CA GLY A 682 5.67 9.86 -22.82
C GLY A 682 5.29 9.75 -21.33
N HIS A 683 5.14 8.54 -20.76
CA HIS A 683 4.93 8.37 -19.33
C HIS A 683 6.10 8.99 -18.54
N VAL A 684 5.78 9.86 -17.57
CA VAL A 684 6.77 10.55 -16.73
C VAL A 684 7.22 9.64 -15.59
N LEU A 685 8.51 9.34 -15.52
CA LEU A 685 9.14 8.60 -14.41
C LEU A 685 9.55 9.52 -13.27
N SER A 686 10.11 10.69 -13.60
CA SER A 686 10.54 11.69 -12.61
C SER A 686 10.49 13.10 -13.16
N THR A 687 10.42 14.07 -12.26
CA THR A 687 10.40 15.51 -12.59
C THR A 687 11.40 16.24 -11.72
N GLY A 688 12.25 17.08 -12.31
CA GLY A 688 13.08 18.05 -11.61
C GLY A 688 12.61 19.47 -11.90
N GLN A 689 12.65 20.38 -10.92
CA GLN A 689 12.28 21.77 -11.12
C GLN A 689 13.25 22.73 -10.45
N HIS A 690 13.55 23.88 -11.10
CA HIS A 690 14.44 24.92 -10.58
C HIS A 690 13.92 26.32 -10.86
N LEU A 691 14.05 27.21 -9.89
CA LEU A 691 13.70 28.64 -10.02
C LEU A 691 14.83 29.38 -10.72
N LEU A 692 14.61 29.78 -11.98
CA LEU A 692 15.58 30.57 -12.77
C LEU A 692 15.60 32.07 -12.41
N ALA A 693 14.41 32.62 -12.11
CA ALA A 693 14.28 34.02 -11.71
C ALA A 693 13.14 34.21 -10.74
N ALA A 694 13.40 34.91 -9.66
CA ALA A 694 12.39 35.34 -8.70
C ALA A 694 11.86 36.75 -9.06
N PRO A 695 10.64 37.10 -8.63
CA PRO A 695 10.13 38.47 -8.76
C PRO A 695 11.09 39.46 -8.09
N SER A 696 11.46 40.51 -8.79
CA SER A 696 12.48 41.49 -8.33
C SER A 696 11.99 42.46 -7.27
N ALA A 697 10.69 42.52 -6.96
CA ALA A 697 10.12 43.49 -6.00
C ALA A 697 8.92 42.91 -5.23
N VAL A 698 8.76 43.35 -4.00
CA VAL A 698 7.53 43.15 -3.23
C VAL A 698 6.38 43.85 -3.96
N PRO A 699 5.23 43.21 -4.17
CA PRO A 699 4.11 43.82 -4.89
C PRO A 699 3.72 45.19 -4.30
N ALA A 700 3.54 46.19 -5.17
CA ALA A 700 3.29 47.58 -4.73
C ALA A 700 2.01 47.67 -3.87
N TRP A 701 1.02 46.83 -4.13
CA TRP A 701 -0.24 46.84 -3.39
C TRP A 701 -0.07 46.51 -1.89
N THR A 702 0.99 45.83 -1.47
CA THR A 702 1.27 45.54 -0.04
C THR A 702 1.49 46.83 0.77
N ARG A 703 1.82 47.93 0.14
CA ARG A 703 1.99 49.25 0.80
C ARG A 703 0.64 49.91 1.12
N ALA A 704 -0.43 49.56 0.43
CA ALA A 704 -1.77 50.10 0.64
C ALA A 704 -2.29 49.89 2.07
N VAL A 705 -1.82 48.84 2.75
CA VAL A 705 -2.17 48.54 4.16
C VAL A 705 -1.75 49.65 5.12
N ARG A 706 -0.79 50.51 4.73
CA ARG A 706 -0.22 51.55 5.62
C ARG A 706 -0.94 52.90 5.57
N SER A 707 -1.80 53.13 4.56
CA SER A 707 -2.46 54.44 4.34
C SER A 707 -3.81 54.25 3.65
N ALA A 708 -4.77 53.70 4.39
CA ALA A 708 -6.12 53.47 3.88
C ALA A 708 -7.03 54.70 4.11
N PRO A 709 -7.96 55.03 3.22
CA PRO A 709 -9.03 55.99 3.48
C PRO A 709 -9.98 55.46 4.55
N PRO A 710 -10.70 56.34 5.30
CA PRO A 710 -11.76 55.86 6.21
C PRO A 710 -12.78 54.95 5.51
N LEU A 711 -13.34 54.05 6.29
CA LEU A 711 -14.44 53.19 5.79
C LEU A 711 -15.74 54.02 5.66
N GLU A 712 -15.97 54.59 4.50
CA GLU A 712 -17.19 55.36 4.21
C GLU A 712 -18.20 54.48 3.43
N GLY A 713 -19.47 54.50 3.86
CA GLY A 713 -20.54 53.72 3.21
C GLY A 713 -20.38 52.19 3.27
N GLY A 714 -19.51 51.68 4.17
CA GLY A 714 -19.30 50.23 4.33
C GLY A 714 -18.61 49.54 3.17
N ALA A 715 -17.82 50.23 2.37
CA ALA A 715 -17.18 49.66 1.17
C ALA A 715 -15.65 49.95 1.17
N LEU A 716 -14.89 48.96 0.78
CA LEU A 716 -13.47 49.08 0.45
C LEU A 716 -13.15 48.22 -0.80
N GLY A 717 -13.03 48.85 -1.97
CA GLY A 717 -12.85 48.17 -3.23
C GLY A 717 -14.00 47.17 -3.53
N VAL A 718 -13.66 45.92 -3.73
CA VAL A 718 -14.63 44.85 -3.98
C VAL A 718 -15.29 44.28 -2.71
N ALA A 719 -14.81 44.67 -1.51
CA ALA A 719 -15.38 44.25 -0.23
C ALA A 719 -16.50 45.17 0.24
N ARG A 720 -17.54 44.58 0.85
CA ARG A 720 -18.65 45.26 1.52
C ARG A 720 -18.76 44.78 2.95
N PHE A 721 -18.90 45.70 3.87
CA PHE A 721 -18.94 45.45 5.32
C PHE A 721 -20.30 45.85 5.90
N ARG A 722 -20.77 45.07 6.87
CA ARG A 722 -21.93 45.41 7.72
C ARG A 722 -21.49 45.29 9.18
N ASP A 723 -21.69 46.34 9.95
CA ASP A 723 -21.33 46.37 11.37
C ASP A 723 -19.85 45.96 11.63
N GLY A 724 -18.93 46.41 10.76
CA GLY A 724 -17.51 46.08 10.85
C GLY A 724 -17.17 44.62 10.53
N ARG A 725 -18.08 43.86 9.90
CA ARG A 725 -17.85 42.48 9.42
C ARG A 725 -17.93 42.43 7.89
N LEU A 726 -17.07 41.70 7.29
CA LEU A 726 -17.12 41.40 5.86
C LEU A 726 -18.45 40.67 5.56
N ALA A 727 -19.19 41.16 4.57
CA ALA A 727 -20.46 40.57 4.14
C ALA A 727 -20.47 40.15 2.67
N PHE A 728 -19.65 40.83 1.82
CA PHE A 728 -19.52 40.48 0.40
C PHE A 728 -18.09 40.70 -0.10
N LEU A 729 -17.63 39.83 -0.97
CA LEU A 729 -16.42 39.98 -1.78
C LEU A 729 -16.78 39.85 -3.26
N ALA A 730 -16.48 40.85 -4.07
CA ALA A 730 -16.82 40.88 -5.49
C ALA A 730 -18.30 40.50 -5.80
N GLY A 731 -19.21 40.91 -4.90
CA GLY A 731 -20.64 40.60 -5.00
C GLY A 731 -21.04 39.19 -4.49
N LEU A 732 -20.13 38.33 -4.15
CA LEU A 732 -20.38 37.05 -3.49
C LEU A 732 -20.69 37.27 -2.01
N PRO A 733 -21.79 36.76 -1.44
CA PRO A 733 -22.02 36.75 -0.02
C PRO A 733 -20.97 35.86 0.67
N VAL A 734 -20.38 36.32 1.75
CA VAL A 734 -19.31 35.59 2.46
C VAL A 734 -19.49 35.73 3.97
N ASP A 735 -19.03 34.73 4.73
CA ASP A 735 -18.90 34.78 6.18
C ASP A 735 -17.44 34.54 6.57
N GLY A 736 -16.89 35.48 7.32
CA GLY A 736 -15.48 35.46 7.71
C GLY A 736 -14.79 36.83 7.46
N PRO A 737 -13.42 36.89 7.47
CA PRO A 737 -12.54 35.83 7.89
C PRO A 737 -12.64 35.54 9.39
N ARG A 738 -12.39 34.30 9.77
CA ARG A 738 -12.19 33.87 11.17
C ARG A 738 -10.93 33.02 11.27
N ALA A 739 -10.28 33.03 12.41
CA ALA A 739 -9.13 32.15 12.62
C ALA A 739 -9.58 30.68 12.54
N GLU A 740 -8.82 29.86 11.83
CA GLU A 740 -9.00 28.42 11.75
C GLU A 740 -7.70 27.75 12.20
N LEU A 741 -7.79 27.02 13.32
CA LEU A 741 -6.69 26.27 13.92
C LEU A 741 -6.98 24.76 13.92
N TRP A 742 -8.19 24.35 13.54
CA TRP A 742 -8.58 22.97 13.47
C TRP A 742 -8.48 22.42 12.04
N ARG A 743 -7.84 21.27 11.87
CA ARG A 743 -8.03 20.40 10.71
C ARG A 743 -8.80 19.17 11.14
N ALA A 744 -9.54 18.55 10.23
CA ALA A 744 -10.10 17.25 10.48
C ALA A 744 -8.94 16.25 10.69
N PRO A 745 -8.82 15.62 11.86
CA PRO A 745 -7.67 14.75 12.11
C PRO A 745 -7.56 13.66 11.04
N THR A 746 -6.33 13.45 10.57
CA THR A 746 -6.01 12.28 9.75
C THR A 746 -5.92 11.03 10.65
N ASP A 747 -5.92 9.86 10.06
CA ASP A 747 -5.72 8.62 10.82
C ASP A 747 -4.37 8.64 11.55
N ASN A 748 -3.35 9.25 10.96
CA ASN A 748 -2.06 9.47 11.61
C ASN A 748 -2.14 10.45 12.80
N ASP A 749 -2.98 11.47 12.74
CA ASP A 749 -3.22 12.40 13.87
C ASP A 749 -3.94 11.70 15.03
N GLU A 750 -4.80 10.69 14.75
CA GLU A 750 -5.53 9.90 15.75
C GLU A 750 -4.72 8.74 16.31
N GLY A 751 -3.56 8.40 15.75
CA GLY A 751 -2.72 7.27 16.14
C GLY A 751 -2.44 7.26 17.65
N ALA A 752 -3.20 6.45 18.40
CA ALA A 752 -3.13 6.34 19.86
C ALA A 752 -2.23 5.18 20.26
N GLY A 753 -1.50 5.37 21.40
CA GLY A 753 -0.64 4.31 21.95
C GLY A 753 0.77 4.25 21.36
N PHE A 754 1.01 4.91 20.23
CA PHE A 754 2.35 4.98 19.63
C PHE A 754 3.18 6.13 20.24
N PRO A 755 4.54 6.01 20.19
CA PRO A 755 5.41 7.10 20.63
C PRO A 755 5.21 8.39 19.82
N GLY A 756 5.34 9.54 20.49
CA GLY A 756 5.29 10.86 19.88
C GLY A 756 6.49 11.71 20.28
N TYR A 757 6.90 12.63 19.44
CA TYR A 757 8.00 13.59 19.72
C TYR A 757 7.48 14.79 20.51
N VAL A 758 7.12 14.57 21.77
CA VAL A 758 6.45 15.58 22.62
C VAL A 758 7.32 16.77 22.90
N THR A 759 8.62 16.57 23.14
CA THR A 759 9.57 17.64 23.46
C THR A 759 10.13 18.33 22.22
N GLY A 760 9.96 17.72 21.07
CA GLY A 760 10.59 18.11 19.83
C GLY A 760 12.06 17.71 19.71
N ASP A 761 12.55 16.87 20.63
CA ASP A 761 13.86 16.23 20.51
C ASP A 761 13.69 14.93 19.69
N PRO A 762 14.32 14.82 18.52
CA PRO A 762 14.19 13.63 17.68
C PRO A 762 14.83 12.37 18.29
N TYR A 763 15.59 12.52 19.37
CA TYR A 763 16.25 11.42 20.08
C TYR A 763 15.54 11.01 21.39
N ASP A 764 14.35 11.57 21.67
CA ASP A 764 13.52 11.08 22.76
C ASP A 764 13.23 9.58 22.58
N GLY A 765 13.28 8.82 23.67
CA GLY A 765 13.01 7.37 23.63
C GLY A 765 13.92 6.61 22.63
N ASP A 766 15.22 6.94 22.62
CA ASP A 766 16.20 6.37 21.68
C ASP A 766 15.92 6.65 20.20
N GLY A 767 15.26 7.78 19.92
CA GLY A 767 14.89 8.21 18.57
C GLY A 767 13.55 7.64 18.09
N ARG A 768 12.80 6.99 18.97
CA ARG A 768 11.45 6.48 18.71
C ARG A 768 10.35 7.47 19.13
N GLY A 769 10.70 8.46 19.94
CA GLY A 769 9.74 9.25 20.69
C GLY A 769 9.37 8.60 22.03
N LEU A 770 8.56 9.30 22.82
CA LEU A 770 8.04 8.84 24.09
C LEU A 770 6.56 8.46 23.97
N PRO A 771 6.06 7.48 24.75
CA PRO A 771 4.63 7.23 24.83
C PRO A 771 3.86 8.53 25.13
N ALA A 772 2.92 8.89 24.28
CA ALA A 772 2.20 10.15 24.35
C ALA A 772 0.78 9.99 23.81
N PRO A 773 -0.17 10.85 24.25
CA PRO A 773 -1.47 10.97 23.60
C PRO A 773 -1.31 11.30 22.11
N SER A 774 -2.28 10.91 21.30
CA SER A 774 -2.32 11.26 19.88
C SER A 774 -2.27 12.77 19.66
N SER A 775 -1.83 13.21 18.48
CA SER A 775 -1.83 14.63 18.14
C SER A 775 -3.25 15.21 18.20
N ALA A 776 -4.24 14.50 17.68
CA ALA A 776 -5.65 14.90 17.75
C ALA A 776 -6.18 14.99 19.19
N ALA A 777 -5.79 14.07 20.09
CA ALA A 777 -6.17 14.13 21.51
C ALA A 777 -5.58 15.39 22.18
N ARG A 778 -4.31 15.70 21.92
CA ARG A 778 -3.66 16.93 22.45
C ARG A 778 -4.31 18.20 21.89
N TRP A 779 -4.73 18.21 20.62
CA TRP A 779 -5.44 19.37 20.03
C TRP A 779 -6.82 19.59 20.64
N ARG A 780 -7.57 18.49 20.94
CA ARG A 780 -8.85 18.57 21.66
C ARG A 780 -8.67 19.05 23.10
N GLU A 781 -7.65 18.57 23.80
CA GLU A 781 -7.29 19.04 25.14
C GLU A 781 -6.93 20.53 25.11
N ALA A 782 -6.18 21.00 24.12
CA ALA A 782 -5.86 22.39 23.87
C ALA A 782 -7.05 23.22 23.36
N GLY A 783 -8.23 22.64 23.14
CA GLY A 783 -9.47 23.33 22.75
C GLY A 783 -9.48 23.88 21.33
N LEU A 784 -8.63 23.35 20.43
CA LEU A 784 -8.49 23.86 19.06
C LEU A 784 -9.73 23.58 18.20
N ASP A 785 -10.49 22.57 18.54
CA ASP A 785 -11.75 22.14 17.91
C ASP A 785 -12.94 23.06 18.23
N ARG A 786 -12.84 23.88 19.29
CA ARG A 786 -13.98 24.63 19.87
C ARG A 786 -13.65 26.09 20.17
N LEU A 787 -12.79 26.73 19.41
CA LEU A 787 -12.42 28.13 19.60
C LEU A 787 -13.59 29.08 19.32
N VAL A 788 -13.79 30.06 20.21
CA VAL A 788 -14.82 31.11 20.10
C VAL A 788 -14.14 32.47 19.95
N GLY A 789 -14.52 33.23 18.91
CA GLY A 789 -14.01 34.55 18.64
C GLY A 789 -14.75 35.64 19.41
N ARG A 790 -14.00 36.51 20.11
CA ARG A 790 -14.52 37.70 20.72
C ARG A 790 -13.83 38.94 20.20
N VAL A 791 -14.60 39.81 19.52
CA VAL A 791 -14.11 41.09 19.02
C VAL A 791 -13.73 42.00 20.22
N GLN A 792 -12.49 42.48 20.21
CA GLN A 792 -11.94 43.38 21.22
C GLN A 792 -11.97 44.82 20.75
N GLU A 793 -11.69 45.08 19.48
CA GLU A 793 -11.56 46.41 18.94
C GLU A 793 -12.04 46.47 17.49
N VAL A 794 -12.70 47.55 17.09
CA VAL A 794 -13.02 47.89 15.70
C VAL A 794 -12.70 49.34 15.50
N ASP A 795 -11.87 49.67 14.50
CA ASP A 795 -11.51 51.03 14.10
C ASP A 795 -11.68 51.19 12.59
N ALA A 796 -12.53 52.11 12.18
CA ALA A 796 -12.84 52.40 10.77
C ALA A 796 -12.25 53.74 10.29
N SER A 797 -11.40 54.38 11.09
CA SER A 797 -10.82 55.71 10.79
C SER A 797 -9.78 55.68 9.65
N ALA A 798 -9.13 54.56 9.43
CA ALA A 798 -8.14 54.39 8.38
C ALA A 798 -8.28 52.96 7.78
N GLY A 799 -9.19 52.77 6.79
CA GLY A 799 -9.66 51.48 6.37
C GLY A 799 -10.54 50.87 7.43
N LEU A 800 -10.44 49.55 7.60
CA LEU A 800 -11.07 48.83 8.72
C LEU A 800 -10.00 48.01 9.44
N ARG A 801 -9.81 48.28 10.71
CA ARG A 801 -9.02 47.46 11.61
C ARG A 801 -9.92 46.76 12.59
N ARG A 802 -9.75 45.44 12.73
CA ARG A 802 -10.51 44.64 13.68
C ARG A 802 -9.57 43.72 14.44
N VAL A 803 -9.71 43.66 15.73
CA VAL A 803 -8.96 42.73 16.58
C VAL A 803 -9.94 41.79 17.25
N THR A 804 -9.74 40.49 17.02
CA THR A 804 -10.54 39.41 17.59
C THR A 804 -9.63 38.47 18.37
N ARG A 805 -10.00 38.15 19.60
CA ARG A 805 -9.37 37.07 20.36
C ARG A 805 -10.18 35.80 20.19
N PHE A 806 -9.52 34.72 19.81
CA PHE A 806 -10.06 33.35 19.74
C PHE A 806 -9.48 32.54 20.90
N SER A 807 -10.35 31.82 21.64
CA SER A 807 -9.95 30.95 22.75
C SER A 807 -11.08 29.94 23.02
N ALA A 808 -10.75 28.80 23.61
CA ALA A 808 -11.75 27.89 24.16
C ALA A 808 -12.31 28.47 25.45
N ALA A 809 -13.55 28.07 25.81
CA ALA A 809 -14.27 28.67 26.96
C ALA A 809 -13.61 28.37 28.30
N ASP A 810 -12.92 27.27 28.40
CA ASP A 810 -12.30 26.69 29.60
C ASP A 810 -10.78 26.89 29.69
N LEU A 811 -10.17 27.61 28.70
CA LEU A 811 -8.72 27.80 28.60
C LEU A 811 -8.35 29.27 28.52
N ASP A 812 -7.17 29.63 29.08
CA ASP A 812 -6.60 31.00 28.97
C ASP A 812 -5.75 31.17 27.70
N ALA A 813 -5.22 30.10 27.13
CA ALA A 813 -4.52 30.13 25.86
C ALA A 813 -5.45 30.60 24.74
N GLY A 814 -4.94 31.38 23.81
CA GLY A 814 -5.74 31.91 22.71
C GLY A 814 -4.88 32.46 21.57
N LEU A 815 -5.57 32.90 20.52
CA LEU A 815 -5.00 33.57 19.37
C LEU A 815 -5.59 34.96 19.22
N LEU A 816 -4.75 35.96 19.04
CA LEU A 816 -5.15 37.31 18.60
C LEU A 816 -5.07 37.33 17.07
N MET A 817 -6.17 37.67 16.44
CA MET A 817 -6.27 37.90 15.00
C MET A 817 -6.53 39.40 14.80
N GLU A 818 -5.59 40.08 14.17
CA GLU A 818 -5.75 41.48 13.75
C GLU A 818 -5.92 41.53 12.23
N GLU A 819 -7.08 41.96 11.78
CA GLU A 819 -7.41 42.24 10.38
C GLU A 819 -7.18 43.73 10.09
N ARG A 820 -6.51 44.02 8.98
CA ARG A 820 -6.38 45.39 8.42
C ARG A 820 -6.82 45.36 6.97
N TRP A 821 -7.96 46.02 6.70
CA TRP A 821 -8.56 46.14 5.38
C TRP A 821 -8.28 47.50 4.78
N SER A 822 -7.88 47.54 3.52
CA SER A 822 -7.58 48.75 2.76
C SER A 822 -7.94 48.60 1.30
N VAL A 823 -7.63 49.57 0.45
CA VAL A 823 -7.89 49.55 -0.98
C VAL A 823 -6.63 49.77 -1.80
N ASP A 824 -6.55 49.16 -2.96
CA ASP A 824 -5.57 49.38 -4.02
C ASP A 824 -6.32 49.54 -5.35
N GLY A 825 -6.69 50.74 -5.70
CA GLY A 825 -7.61 51.01 -6.81
C GLY A 825 -8.99 50.44 -6.54
N GLU A 826 -9.47 49.59 -7.41
CA GLU A 826 -10.76 48.89 -7.25
C GLU A 826 -10.64 47.64 -6.38
N SER A 827 -9.44 47.16 -6.12
CA SER A 827 -9.17 45.96 -5.34
C SER A 827 -9.23 46.20 -3.85
N THR A 828 -9.51 45.20 -3.08
CA THR A 828 -9.43 45.17 -1.62
C THR A 828 -8.16 44.49 -1.17
N VAL A 829 -7.45 45.07 -0.21
CA VAL A 829 -6.25 44.50 0.39
C VAL A 829 -6.54 44.13 1.85
N LEU A 830 -6.16 42.91 2.22
CA LEU A 830 -6.26 42.40 3.57
C LEU A 830 -4.88 41.99 4.09
N ARG A 831 -4.55 42.50 5.27
CA ARG A 831 -3.48 41.95 6.10
C ARG A 831 -4.09 41.31 7.34
N VAL A 832 -3.69 40.08 7.64
CA VAL A 832 -4.06 39.39 8.87
C VAL A 832 -2.78 39.04 9.63
N ASP A 833 -2.68 39.55 10.87
CA ASP A 833 -1.65 39.13 11.80
C ASP A 833 -2.25 38.17 12.83
N LEU A 834 -1.71 36.94 12.89
CA LEU A 834 -2.12 35.86 13.77
C LEU A 834 -1.07 35.71 14.86
N VAL A 835 -1.41 36.05 16.10
CA VAL A 835 -0.45 36.13 17.22
C VAL A 835 -0.92 35.25 18.36
N PRO A 836 -0.22 34.14 18.67
CA PRO A 836 -0.54 33.32 19.84
C PRO A 836 -0.39 34.11 21.14
N THR A 837 -1.28 33.89 22.10
CA THR A 837 -1.09 34.34 23.47
C THR A 837 -0.17 33.38 24.22
N ARG A 838 0.15 33.67 25.49
CA ARG A 838 0.90 32.71 26.33
C ARG A 838 0.04 31.52 26.71
N GLY A 839 0.67 30.39 27.07
CA GLY A 839 0.00 29.23 27.65
C GLY A 839 -0.23 28.10 26.64
N TRP A 840 0.31 28.17 25.44
CA TRP A 840 0.31 27.06 24.50
C TRP A 840 1.51 26.13 24.76
N ASP A 841 1.25 24.88 24.96
CA ASP A 841 2.23 23.81 25.20
C ASP A 841 2.10 22.64 24.18
N SER A 842 1.20 22.79 23.21
CA SER A 842 0.94 21.78 22.16
C SER A 842 1.33 22.29 20.78
N VAL A 843 1.65 21.38 19.87
CA VAL A 843 1.72 21.66 18.43
C VAL A 843 0.30 21.91 17.90
N TRP A 844 0.20 22.63 16.79
CA TRP A 844 -1.08 22.96 16.15
C TRP A 844 -1.28 22.19 14.84
N PRO A 845 -2.52 21.81 14.48
CA PRO A 845 -2.80 21.14 13.21
C PRO A 845 -2.63 22.09 12.03
N ARG A 846 -3.11 23.32 12.16
CA ARG A 846 -3.00 24.38 11.15
C ARG A 846 -3.02 25.75 11.80
N LEU A 847 -2.63 26.78 11.03
CA LEU A 847 -2.79 28.18 11.39
C LEU A 847 -3.23 28.97 10.15
N GLY A 848 -4.49 29.32 10.08
CA GLY A 848 -5.06 29.97 8.90
C GLY A 848 -6.26 30.86 9.22
N ILE A 849 -6.88 31.34 8.16
CA ILE A 849 -8.16 32.03 8.18
C ILE A 849 -9.14 31.31 7.27
N ARG A 850 -10.38 31.20 7.74
CA ARG A 850 -11.49 30.59 6.99
C ARG A 850 -12.46 31.66 6.51
N ILE A 851 -12.90 31.53 5.27
CA ILE A 851 -13.97 32.34 4.66
C ILE A 851 -14.96 31.36 4.02
N ASP A 852 -16.20 31.38 4.50
CA ASP A 852 -17.27 30.60 3.90
C ASP A 852 -17.84 31.35 2.69
N MET A 853 -17.94 30.66 1.58
CA MET A 853 -18.37 31.15 0.27
C MET A 853 -19.71 30.48 -0.11
N PRO A 854 -20.46 31.03 -1.08
CA PRO A 854 -21.65 30.34 -1.61
C PRO A 854 -21.32 28.97 -2.20
N ALA A 855 -22.24 28.02 -2.11
CA ALA A 855 -22.15 26.70 -2.72
C ALA A 855 -22.02 26.72 -4.26
N SER A 856 -22.33 27.86 -4.90
CA SER A 856 -22.14 28.07 -6.33
C SER A 856 -20.66 28.14 -6.78
N ILE A 857 -19.74 28.31 -5.85
CA ILE A 857 -18.29 28.15 -6.12
C ILE A 857 -18.03 26.67 -6.39
N ASP A 858 -17.53 26.36 -7.60
CA ASP A 858 -17.43 25.02 -8.15
C ASP A 858 -16.00 24.56 -8.47
N GLY A 859 -15.00 25.42 -8.29
CA GLY A 859 -13.62 25.06 -8.55
C GLY A 859 -12.63 26.20 -8.36
N ALA A 860 -11.38 25.93 -8.72
CA ALA A 860 -10.27 26.89 -8.61
C ALA A 860 -9.26 26.75 -9.75
N GLU A 861 -8.70 27.91 -10.15
CA GLU A 861 -7.43 28.00 -10.87
C GLU A 861 -6.40 28.65 -9.93
N TRP A 862 -5.18 28.11 -9.87
CA TRP A 862 -4.15 28.69 -9.01
C TRP A 862 -2.76 28.67 -9.63
N PHE A 863 -1.95 29.66 -9.26
CA PHE A 863 -0.50 29.68 -9.45
C PHE A 863 0.17 29.46 -8.09
N GLY A 864 0.75 28.29 -7.92
CA GLY A 864 1.27 27.82 -6.63
C GLY A 864 1.86 26.42 -6.75
N THR A 865 2.01 25.71 -5.63
CA THR A 865 2.35 24.29 -5.68
C THR A 865 1.12 23.45 -6.08
N GLY A 866 1.36 22.36 -6.79
CA GLY A 866 0.33 21.47 -7.31
C GLY A 866 0.91 20.43 -8.27
N PRO A 867 0.03 19.69 -9.01
CA PRO A 867 -1.43 19.81 -9.05
C PRO A 867 -2.13 19.26 -7.80
N LEU A 868 -1.53 18.25 -7.15
CA LEU A 868 -2.06 17.60 -5.96
C LEU A 868 -1.79 18.43 -4.70
N GLU A 869 -2.19 17.91 -3.57
CA GLU A 869 -1.93 18.50 -2.25
C GLU A 869 -0.45 18.49 -1.90
N SER A 870 -0.09 19.31 -0.94
CA SER A 870 1.28 19.44 -0.44
C SER A 870 1.29 19.84 1.01
N TYR A 871 1.92 19.03 1.87
CA TYR A 871 2.12 19.27 3.30
C TYR A 871 3.61 19.40 3.61
N PRO A 872 4.01 19.91 4.80
CA PRO A 872 5.42 20.16 5.11
C PRO A 872 6.35 18.96 4.90
N ASP A 873 5.86 17.75 5.15
CA ASP A 873 6.57 16.49 5.04
C ASP A 873 6.14 15.62 3.81
N SER A 874 5.40 16.25 2.86
CA SER A 874 4.93 15.63 1.61
C SER A 874 4.91 16.67 0.50
N LEU A 875 6.09 16.95 -0.08
CA LEU A 875 6.33 18.04 -1.04
C LEU A 875 7.01 17.59 -2.34
N ARG A 876 7.48 16.34 -2.43
CA ARG A 876 8.33 15.91 -3.57
C ARG A 876 7.54 15.76 -4.87
N ALA A 877 6.26 15.40 -4.78
CA ALA A 877 5.36 15.37 -5.94
C ALA A 877 4.94 16.77 -6.40
N ALA A 878 5.01 17.76 -5.52
CA ALA A 878 4.53 19.10 -5.80
C ALA A 878 5.55 19.92 -6.63
N ARG A 879 5.06 20.63 -7.63
CA ARG A 879 5.82 21.60 -8.42
C ARG A 879 5.07 22.92 -8.51
N VAL A 880 5.81 24.02 -8.72
CA VAL A 880 5.23 25.35 -8.94
C VAL A 880 4.77 25.45 -10.38
N GLY A 881 3.49 25.78 -10.58
CA GLY A 881 2.88 25.90 -11.89
C GLY A 881 1.51 26.55 -11.80
N ARG A 882 0.82 26.60 -12.93
CA ARG A 882 -0.59 27.03 -13.02
C ARG A 882 -1.47 25.81 -13.23
N PHE A 883 -2.43 25.63 -12.33
CA PHE A 883 -3.30 24.46 -12.28
C PHE A 883 -4.76 24.88 -12.18
N THR A 884 -5.66 23.98 -12.57
CA THR A 884 -7.11 24.14 -12.42
C THR A 884 -7.72 22.82 -11.97
N ALA A 885 -8.73 22.90 -11.11
CA ALA A 885 -9.51 21.74 -10.70
C ALA A 885 -10.92 22.14 -10.31
N GLU A 886 -11.86 21.23 -10.57
CA GLU A 886 -13.21 21.28 -10.01
C GLU A 886 -13.17 20.99 -8.52
N MET A 887 -14.17 21.45 -7.78
CA MET A 887 -14.25 21.37 -6.31
C MET A 887 -14.00 19.94 -5.81
N ASP A 888 -14.66 18.95 -6.41
CA ASP A 888 -14.62 17.57 -5.94
C ASP A 888 -13.29 16.86 -6.23
N ARG A 889 -12.41 17.49 -7.04
CA ARG A 889 -11.04 17.04 -7.30
C ARG A 889 -9.99 17.76 -6.47
N LEU A 890 -10.41 18.69 -5.62
CA LEU A 890 -9.50 19.43 -4.74
C LEU A 890 -9.23 18.69 -3.43
N THR A 891 -10.06 17.70 -3.09
CA THR A 891 -9.91 16.84 -1.91
C THR A 891 -9.87 15.36 -2.32
N THR A 892 -9.32 14.50 -1.46
CA THR A 892 -9.26 13.07 -1.68
C THR A 892 -10.44 12.40 -0.96
N PRO A 893 -11.23 11.51 -1.62
CA PRO A 893 -12.42 10.90 -1.03
C PRO A 893 -12.05 9.66 -0.19
N TYR A 894 -11.30 9.84 0.89
CA TYR A 894 -10.98 8.76 1.83
C TYR A 894 -12.25 8.10 2.36
N ALA A 895 -12.22 6.78 2.57
CA ALA A 895 -13.35 6.02 3.11
C ALA A 895 -13.80 6.53 4.48
N ARG A 896 -12.84 6.96 5.33
CA ARG A 896 -13.09 7.77 6.51
C ARG A 896 -12.73 9.22 6.20
N PRO A 897 -13.69 10.16 6.18
CA PRO A 897 -13.44 11.57 5.90
C PRO A 897 -12.43 12.19 6.85
N GLN A 898 -11.42 12.88 6.31
CA GLN A 898 -10.32 13.47 7.04
C GLN A 898 -9.72 14.65 6.27
N GLU A 899 -8.75 15.36 6.87
CA GLU A 899 -8.03 16.47 6.22
C GLU A 899 -7.42 16.02 4.91
N SER A 900 -7.63 16.78 3.85
CA SER A 900 -6.98 16.62 2.56
C SER A 900 -7.04 17.90 1.73
N GLY A 901 -6.30 17.95 0.65
CA GLY A 901 -6.43 19.00 -0.36
C GLY A 901 -5.74 20.32 -0.06
N HIS A 902 -4.81 20.39 0.92
CA HIS A 902 -4.01 21.59 1.11
C HIS A 902 -2.99 21.77 0.00
N ARG A 903 -2.91 23.00 -0.56
CA ARG A 903 -1.89 23.39 -1.55
C ARG A 903 -1.08 24.55 -1.01
N SER A 904 0.20 24.32 -0.81
CA SER A 904 1.12 25.31 -0.21
C SER A 904 1.57 26.37 -1.21
N SER A 905 2.21 27.43 -0.71
CA SER A 905 2.95 28.41 -1.52
C SER A 905 2.16 29.03 -2.67
N VAL A 906 0.92 29.45 -2.44
CA VAL A 906 0.04 30.10 -3.43
C VAL A 906 0.48 31.54 -3.69
N ARG A 907 0.55 31.92 -4.98
CA ARG A 907 0.78 33.29 -5.45
C ARG A 907 -0.53 33.92 -5.90
N GLU A 908 -1.36 33.13 -6.54
CA GLU A 908 -2.63 33.57 -7.10
C GLU A 908 -3.63 32.40 -7.01
N LEU A 909 -4.86 32.71 -6.61
CA LEU A 909 -5.98 31.80 -6.57
C LEU A 909 -7.17 32.49 -7.21
N THR A 910 -7.79 31.86 -8.18
CA THR A 910 -9.03 32.34 -8.81
C THR A 910 -10.13 31.33 -8.56
N LEU A 911 -11.16 31.71 -7.82
CA LEU A 911 -12.35 30.88 -7.60
C LEU A 911 -13.27 30.98 -8.81
N THR A 912 -13.88 29.85 -9.20
CA THR A 912 -14.81 29.74 -10.32
C THR A 912 -16.25 29.56 -9.87
N GLU A 913 -17.19 30.06 -10.66
CA GLU A 913 -18.62 29.85 -10.53
C GLU A 913 -19.16 29.48 -11.92
N ALA A 914 -19.84 28.34 -12.04
CA ALA A 914 -20.25 27.75 -13.32
C ALA A 914 -19.09 27.68 -14.34
N GLY A 915 -17.90 27.27 -13.85
CA GLY A 915 -16.68 27.14 -14.64
C GLY A 915 -16.06 28.48 -15.10
N SER A 916 -16.58 29.62 -14.66
CA SER A 916 -16.07 30.94 -15.02
C SER A 916 -15.36 31.62 -13.86
N PRO A 917 -14.26 32.38 -14.10
CA PRO A 917 -13.56 33.15 -13.08
C PRO A 917 -14.52 34.13 -12.36
N ARG A 918 -14.49 34.18 -11.04
CA ARG A 918 -15.38 34.97 -10.21
C ARG A 918 -14.69 35.88 -9.23
N LEU A 919 -13.73 35.34 -8.49
CA LEU A 919 -12.93 36.08 -7.50
C LEU A 919 -11.48 35.71 -7.65
N ARG A 920 -10.61 36.68 -7.86
CA ARG A 920 -9.16 36.53 -7.86
C ARG A 920 -8.57 37.00 -6.53
N ILE A 921 -7.70 36.15 -5.98
CA ILE A 921 -6.98 36.37 -4.72
C ILE A 921 -5.49 36.27 -5.02
N GLU A 922 -4.77 37.36 -4.84
CA GLU A 922 -3.31 37.39 -4.96
C GLU A 922 -2.71 37.41 -3.56
N ALA A 923 -1.67 36.59 -3.34
CA ALA A 923 -0.94 36.53 -2.11
C ALA A 923 0.44 37.16 -2.23
N ALA A 924 0.92 37.78 -1.16
CA ALA A 924 2.30 38.27 -1.07
C ALA A 924 3.08 37.55 0.04
N ARG A 925 4.40 37.53 -0.14
CA ARG A 925 5.30 36.95 0.87
C ARG A 925 5.25 37.79 2.16
N ASP A 926 5.25 37.09 3.29
CA ASP A 926 5.44 37.76 4.60
C ASP A 926 6.87 38.26 4.80
N LEU A 927 7.17 38.83 5.98
CA LEU A 927 8.49 39.33 6.27
C LEU A 927 9.61 38.27 6.31
N HIS A 928 9.24 37.02 6.40
CA HIS A 928 10.13 35.85 6.37
C HIS A 928 10.21 35.20 4.99
N GLY A 929 9.58 35.79 3.96
CA GLY A 929 9.58 35.27 2.60
C GLY A 929 8.60 34.14 2.34
N ARG A 930 7.67 33.84 3.26
CA ARG A 930 6.71 32.71 3.16
C ARG A 930 5.44 33.17 2.45
N LEU A 931 4.91 32.32 1.59
CA LEU A 931 3.60 32.45 0.98
C LEU A 931 2.58 31.61 1.76
N PRO A 932 1.30 32.00 1.78
CA PRO A 932 0.26 31.16 2.34
C PRO A 932 -0.04 29.96 1.41
N GLY A 933 -0.74 28.97 1.96
CA GLY A 933 -1.41 27.91 1.21
C GLY A 933 -2.92 28.10 1.20
N PHE A 934 -3.65 27.19 0.53
CA PHE A 934 -5.11 27.14 0.59
C PHE A 934 -5.65 25.73 0.61
N THR A 935 -6.83 25.59 1.20
CA THR A 935 -7.73 24.45 1.06
C THR A 935 -9.08 24.98 0.62
N LEU A 936 -9.70 24.35 -0.39
CA LEU A 936 -11.04 24.66 -0.85
C LEU A 936 -11.86 23.38 -0.85
N ALA A 937 -12.91 23.32 -0.03
CA ALA A 937 -13.71 22.13 0.20
C ALA A 937 -15.20 22.47 0.33
N ARG A 938 -16.07 21.45 0.26
CA ARG A 938 -17.51 21.62 0.49
C ARG A 938 -17.87 21.67 1.97
N HIS A 939 -17.09 21.04 2.83
CA HIS A 939 -17.36 20.84 4.24
C HIS A 939 -16.33 21.54 5.13
N THR A 940 -16.76 21.89 6.30
CA THR A 940 -15.88 22.44 7.33
C THR A 940 -15.03 21.31 7.94
N PRO A 941 -13.85 21.63 8.49
CA PRO A 941 -13.07 20.62 9.22
C PRO A 941 -13.84 19.92 10.34
N GLN A 942 -14.80 20.64 10.96
CA GLN A 942 -15.64 20.09 12.04
C GLN A 942 -16.68 19.09 11.48
N GLU A 943 -17.30 19.37 10.32
CA GLU A 943 -18.22 18.46 9.64
C GLU A 943 -17.50 17.20 9.17
N ILE A 944 -16.30 17.35 8.61
CA ILE A 944 -15.44 16.23 8.19
C ILE A 944 -15.06 15.36 9.40
N THR A 945 -14.65 15.98 10.53
CA THR A 945 -14.29 15.25 11.76
C THR A 945 -15.46 14.42 12.33
N ALA A 946 -16.70 14.85 12.11
CA ALA A 946 -17.89 14.20 12.68
C ALA A 946 -18.39 13.00 11.86
N ALA A 947 -17.95 12.85 10.60
CA ALA A 947 -18.42 11.79 9.71
C ALA A 947 -17.48 10.56 9.80
N ALA A 948 -18.05 9.37 9.93
CA ALA A 948 -17.34 8.11 9.80
C ALA A 948 -17.22 7.68 8.33
N HIS A 949 -18.20 8.03 7.51
CA HIS A 949 -18.22 7.70 6.09
C HIS A 949 -18.60 8.93 5.23
N PRO A 950 -18.22 8.97 3.94
CA PRO A 950 -18.56 10.08 3.05
C PRO A 950 -20.07 10.35 2.93
N HIS A 951 -20.92 9.33 3.01
CA HIS A 951 -22.38 9.47 2.94
C HIS A 951 -23.01 10.11 4.19
N GLU A 952 -22.28 10.22 5.30
CA GLU A 952 -22.71 10.88 6.53
C GLU A 952 -22.42 12.38 6.50
N LEU A 953 -21.62 12.86 5.55
CA LEU A 953 -21.39 14.29 5.38
C LEU A 953 -22.70 15.00 5.02
N PRO A 954 -23.02 16.14 5.68
CA PRO A 954 -24.25 16.86 5.38
C PRO A 954 -24.26 17.39 3.95
N GLU A 955 -25.44 17.58 3.39
CA GLU A 955 -25.58 18.27 2.11
C GLU A 955 -24.99 19.69 2.23
N SER A 956 -24.04 20.03 1.34
CA SER A 956 -23.28 21.26 1.47
C SER A 956 -24.02 22.46 0.92
N GLU A 957 -24.26 23.47 1.75
CA GLU A 957 -24.84 24.77 1.42
C GLU A 957 -23.79 25.87 1.15
N ARG A 958 -22.48 25.50 1.18
CA ARG A 958 -21.36 26.45 1.09
C ARG A 958 -20.13 25.82 0.42
N ALA A 959 -19.18 26.68 0.03
CA ALA A 959 -17.80 26.32 -0.21
C ALA A 959 -16.95 26.91 0.93
N VAL A 960 -16.04 26.12 1.48
CA VAL A 960 -15.18 26.50 2.59
C VAL A 960 -13.79 26.78 2.05
N LEU A 961 -13.37 28.04 2.08
CA LEU A 961 -12.03 28.47 1.71
C LEU A 961 -11.21 28.70 2.99
N VAL A 962 -10.13 27.96 3.17
CA VAL A 962 -9.13 28.21 4.20
C VAL A 962 -7.85 28.70 3.53
N ILE A 963 -7.32 29.83 4.00
CA ILE A 963 -6.01 30.36 3.61
C ILE A 963 -5.07 30.14 4.78
N ASP A 964 -4.10 29.25 4.62
CA ASP A 964 -3.20 28.81 5.67
C ASP A 964 -1.88 29.57 5.65
N ALA A 965 -1.51 30.18 6.78
CA ALA A 965 -0.16 30.67 7.01
C ALA A 965 0.84 29.53 7.25
N ALA A 966 0.36 28.39 7.79
CA ALA A 966 1.15 27.19 8.01
C ALA A 966 0.25 25.95 8.28
N GLN A 967 0.78 24.78 7.98
CA GLN A 967 0.20 23.47 8.27
C GLN A 967 1.17 22.61 9.07
N HIS A 968 0.66 21.63 9.80
CA HIS A 968 1.40 20.55 10.44
C HIS A 968 1.71 19.47 9.42
N GLY A 969 2.75 18.68 9.62
CA GLY A 969 3.03 17.49 8.82
C GLY A 969 1.93 16.43 8.94
N LEU A 970 2.04 15.39 8.13
CA LEU A 970 1.12 14.25 8.12
C LEU A 970 1.61 13.11 9.02
N GLY A 971 2.94 12.81 8.99
CA GLY A 971 3.51 11.67 9.70
C GLY A 971 3.02 10.32 9.20
N SER A 972 3.22 9.28 10.01
CA SER A 972 2.75 7.92 9.76
C SER A 972 2.31 7.20 11.04
N ARG A 973 1.83 7.96 12.03
CA ARG A 973 1.62 7.51 13.42
C ARG A 973 0.43 6.56 13.60
N ALA A 974 -0.37 6.30 12.57
CA ALA A 974 -1.41 5.27 12.65
C ALA A 974 -0.81 3.89 13.01
N CYS A 975 0.37 3.55 12.48
CA CYS A 975 1.18 2.39 12.87
C CYS A 975 2.70 2.64 12.72
N GLY A 976 3.15 3.89 12.78
CA GLY A 976 4.54 4.24 12.53
C GLY A 976 4.99 5.46 13.36
N PRO A 977 6.10 6.12 12.95
CA PRO A 977 6.61 7.30 13.62
C PRO A 977 5.64 8.49 13.51
N ASP A 978 5.60 9.31 14.59
CA ASP A 978 4.91 10.60 14.62
C ASP A 978 5.54 11.59 13.61
N VAL A 979 4.87 12.72 13.41
CA VAL A 979 5.38 13.83 12.61
C VAL A 979 6.76 14.24 13.11
N TRP A 980 7.75 14.17 12.21
CA TRP A 980 9.13 14.54 12.53
C TRP A 980 9.21 15.99 13.05
N PRO A 981 10.02 16.29 14.08
CA PRO A 981 10.02 17.59 14.75
C PRO A 981 10.17 18.79 13.83
N ASP A 982 10.89 18.68 12.72
CA ASP A 982 11.09 19.76 11.75
C ASP A 982 9.81 20.13 10.99
N PHE A 983 8.84 19.23 10.93
CA PHE A 983 7.55 19.40 10.24
C PHE A 983 6.40 19.71 11.20
N GLN A 984 6.68 19.78 12.51
CA GLN A 984 5.68 20.15 13.51
C GLN A 984 5.37 21.65 13.45
N LEU A 985 4.10 21.99 13.43
CA LEU A 985 3.66 23.38 13.55
C LEU A 985 3.60 23.80 15.02
N ARG A 986 4.55 24.62 15.45
CA ARG A 986 4.57 25.21 16.79
C ARG A 986 3.82 26.55 16.83
N PRO A 987 3.27 26.95 18.00
CA PRO A 987 2.59 28.22 18.18
C PRO A 987 3.51 29.42 17.94
N GLU A 988 3.46 29.98 16.75
CA GLU A 988 4.26 31.14 16.32
C GLU A 988 3.39 32.18 15.63
N ALA A 989 3.82 33.49 15.76
CA ALA A 989 3.15 34.55 15.04
C ALA A 989 3.35 34.42 13.51
N ARG A 990 2.28 34.61 12.74
CA ARG A 990 2.27 34.58 11.28
C ARG A 990 1.49 35.76 10.70
N THR A 991 1.83 36.13 9.47
CA THR A 991 1.11 37.18 8.72
C THR A 991 0.65 36.64 7.38
N ILE A 992 -0.59 36.94 7.02
CA ILE A 992 -1.17 36.64 5.69
C ILE A 992 -1.42 38.00 5.01
N LEU A 993 -1.02 38.13 3.74
CA LEU A 993 -1.21 39.33 2.91
C LEU A 993 -1.93 38.94 1.63
N LEU A 994 -3.13 39.47 1.42
CA LEU A 994 -4.00 39.13 0.30
C LEU A 994 -4.50 40.41 -0.42
N ARG A 995 -4.72 40.28 -1.75
CA ARG A 995 -5.44 41.25 -2.55
C ARG A 995 -6.60 40.55 -3.27
N PHE A 996 -7.80 41.07 -3.12
CA PHE A 996 -9.01 40.58 -3.75
C PHE A 996 -9.44 41.47 -4.91
N THR A 997 -9.73 40.88 -6.06
CA THR A 997 -10.17 41.55 -7.28
C THR A 997 -11.33 40.78 -7.90
N ALA A 998 -12.34 41.45 -8.41
CA ALA A 998 -13.36 40.79 -9.22
C ALA A 998 -12.69 40.22 -10.48
N ALA A 999 -12.96 38.94 -10.77
CA ALA A 999 -12.51 38.28 -11.96
C ALA A 999 -13.72 38.17 -12.92
N GLY A 1000 -13.63 38.72 -14.13
CA GLY A 1000 -14.71 38.69 -15.06
C GLY A 1000 -14.69 39.86 -16.04
#